data_19b7ece2b214de952b8756716dd86663
#
_entry.id   19b7ece2b214de952b8756716dd86663
#
_cell.length_a   1.000
_cell.length_b   1.000
_cell.length_c   1.000
_cell.angle_alpha   90.00
_cell.angle_beta   90.00
_cell.angle_gamma   90.00
#
_symmetry.space_group_name_H-M   'P 1'
#
loop_
_entity.id
_entity.type
_entity.pdbx_description
1 polymer ?
#
loop_
_entity_poly.entity_id
_entity_poly.type
_entity_poly.pdbx_seq_one_letter_code
_entity_poly.pdbx_strand_id
1 'polypeptide(L)'
;MYDTPVYRFKHDGEEWVTIGLRGHIMAPDFAHELHYSKKEGWWAVTAEGEVIPAHIPDDLPRPPYDTKRKPFLKDGIDIKGWKVPSLPYLVWAPIEKVPAEKGIIRSLKNLAAKADSIVIGTDFDREGELIGSDALRQMREVAPDTPVSRARYSAFTKAEIDHAFANLVDLDQDLADAGESRQYIDLIWGAVLTRYLTMARFSGLGHVRSAGRVQTPTLALVVQKERERQAFVPEDYWVISGRMAPAGDADDAHSFKATHATARFKEKAAADLAWSHVRDATTATVTNVERKSRTTRPPAPFNTTSLQTAAAAEGISPARAMRLAESLYMDGLISYPRVDNTVYPKSLDLRDCVRTLAQVPNYRPVCNDLLALPKLTATRGKQETTDHPPIYPTAAADPDRLDGAAWKLYNLIARRFLATLMEPSVSESTKFSFDVNGEPFCASGTVLVKPGFRRAYPFGLRKDEQLPQLAVGDSCDVSDMALEAKQTEPPARYSQGRLIQEMEKCNLGTKSTRASIIQRLYDVKYLKNDPVEPSQLGIAVIEALTEYAPHITSPDMTAELESDMTEVARGEETQTEVVDHSRALLASMVGPLIEHKDDLGEAIADAVTADAKVGVCPKCGKDLVMKTSAKNHSSFIGCMGWPDCDVTYPVPKGRVQAIEGEKGVCPVCHAPRVKVQPFRQRAYEICVNPACPTNREPDVVVGECAACAAAGRHGDLVAHKSERTGKRFIRCTNYDECGTSYPLPQRGELHATGEVCPECGAPIVEVVTQRGPWRICVNMDCPGRKKKEDAKAARGTKRSVAKKSSAKKTTAKKSSAKKTTARKSATKKAPAKKTAAADFEG
;
A
#
# COMPACT_ATOMS: atom_id res chain seq x y z
N MET A 1 -25.31 -19.78 1.84
CA MET A 1 -26.26 -19.14 0.91
C MET A 1 -26.28 -17.67 1.30
N TYR A 2 -25.70 -16.81 0.51
CA TYR A 2 -25.71 -15.36 0.80
C TYR A 2 -27.01 -14.82 0.21
N ASP A 3 -27.92 -14.35 1.09
CA ASP A 3 -29.11 -13.65 0.65
C ASP A 3 -28.71 -12.31 0.05
N THR A 4 -28.87 -12.17 -1.25
CA THR A 4 -28.66 -10.89 -1.93
C THR A 4 -29.87 -10.01 -1.65
N PRO A 5 -29.69 -8.82 -1.06
CA PRO A 5 -30.81 -7.93 -0.77
C PRO A 5 -31.53 -7.53 -2.06
N VAL A 6 -32.85 -7.65 -2.04
CA VAL A 6 -33.73 -7.17 -3.09
C VAL A 6 -34.61 -6.10 -2.47
N TYR A 7 -34.64 -4.90 -3.03
CA TYR A 7 -35.45 -3.80 -2.54
C TYR A 7 -36.65 -3.57 -3.46
N ARG A 8 -37.80 -3.33 -2.88
CA ARG A 8 -39.04 -3.02 -3.59
C ARG A 8 -39.58 -1.67 -3.14
N PHE A 9 -39.97 -0.84 -4.07
CA PHE A 9 -40.54 0.49 -3.79
C PHE A 9 -41.48 0.90 -4.92
N LYS A 10 -42.27 1.96 -4.67
CA LYS A 10 -43.10 2.57 -5.70
C LYS A 10 -42.57 3.97 -6.02
N HIS A 11 -42.46 4.28 -7.31
CA HIS A 11 -42.06 5.58 -7.81
C HIS A 11 -42.89 5.92 -9.05
N ASP A 12 -43.50 7.12 -9.09
CA ASP A 12 -44.36 7.63 -10.16
C ASP A 12 -45.48 6.65 -10.58
N GLY A 13 -46.05 5.92 -9.63
CA GLY A 13 -47.14 4.97 -9.87
C GLY A 13 -46.70 3.56 -10.29
N GLU A 14 -45.43 3.36 -10.59
CA GLU A 14 -44.81 2.08 -10.97
C GLU A 14 -44.20 1.34 -9.79
N GLU A 15 -44.17 0.00 -9.86
CA GLU A 15 -43.53 -0.85 -8.87
C GLU A 15 -42.08 -1.18 -9.34
N TRP A 16 -41.10 -0.73 -8.59
CA TRP A 16 -39.68 -0.93 -8.84
C TRP A 16 -39.10 -2.03 -7.96
N VAL A 17 -38.25 -2.86 -8.57
CA VAL A 17 -37.47 -3.89 -7.86
C VAL A 17 -36.01 -3.71 -8.23
N THR A 18 -35.16 -3.51 -7.24
CA THR A 18 -33.71 -3.37 -7.45
C THR A 18 -32.92 -4.45 -6.73
N ILE A 19 -31.87 -4.94 -7.38
CA ILE A 19 -30.93 -5.94 -6.87
C ILE A 19 -29.49 -5.47 -7.17
N GLY A 20 -28.63 -5.54 -6.17
CA GLY A 20 -27.21 -5.18 -6.36
C GLY A 20 -26.38 -6.33 -6.92
N LEU A 21 -25.60 -6.03 -7.95
CA LEU A 21 -24.54 -6.90 -8.46
C LEU A 21 -23.25 -6.59 -7.69
N ARG A 22 -22.63 -7.58 -7.08
CA ARG A 22 -21.41 -7.40 -6.26
C ARG A 22 -20.11 -7.44 -7.09
N GLY A 23 -20.13 -6.89 -8.30
CA GLY A 23 -19.10 -7.03 -9.32
C GLY A 23 -19.52 -8.03 -10.40
N HIS A 24 -18.54 -8.64 -11.07
CA HIS A 24 -18.80 -9.62 -12.12
C HIS A 24 -19.55 -10.85 -11.59
N ILE A 25 -20.67 -11.19 -12.19
CA ILE A 25 -21.46 -12.38 -11.88
C ILE A 25 -21.07 -13.59 -12.72
N MET A 26 -20.43 -13.34 -13.85
CA MET A 26 -19.78 -14.32 -14.71
C MET A 26 -18.27 -14.12 -14.65
N ALA A 27 -17.50 -15.18 -14.89
CA ALA A 27 -16.05 -15.12 -14.98
C ALA A 27 -15.57 -15.91 -16.21
N PRO A 28 -14.56 -15.45 -16.95
CA PRO A 28 -13.98 -16.22 -18.02
C PRO A 28 -13.14 -17.37 -17.46
N ASP A 29 -13.26 -18.54 -18.06
CA ASP A 29 -12.43 -19.70 -17.77
C ASP A 29 -12.14 -20.47 -19.07
N PHE A 30 -11.08 -21.25 -19.09
CA PHE A 30 -10.77 -22.10 -20.26
C PHE A 30 -11.66 -23.32 -20.26
N ALA A 31 -12.00 -23.82 -21.45
CA ALA A 31 -12.49 -25.17 -21.63
C ALA A 31 -11.53 -26.19 -20.98
N HIS A 32 -12.08 -27.32 -20.50
CA HIS A 32 -11.32 -28.26 -19.69
C HIS A 32 -10.35 -29.11 -20.48
N GLU A 33 -10.77 -29.52 -21.69
CA GLU A 33 -10.02 -30.46 -22.53
C GLU A 33 -10.05 -30.01 -24.00
N LEU A 34 -8.95 -30.23 -24.71
CA LEU A 34 -8.86 -30.06 -26.15
C LEU A 34 -8.68 -31.44 -26.80
N HIS A 35 -9.45 -31.71 -27.84
CA HIS A 35 -9.39 -32.95 -28.60
C HIS A 35 -9.16 -32.65 -30.07
N TYR A 36 -8.59 -33.65 -30.76
CA TYR A 36 -8.37 -33.58 -32.20
C TYR A 36 -8.71 -34.90 -32.90
N SER A 37 -9.41 -34.85 -34.03
CA SER A 37 -9.53 -35.95 -34.96
C SER A 37 -9.29 -35.49 -36.41
N LYS A 38 -8.87 -36.39 -37.26
CA LYS A 38 -8.68 -36.08 -38.72
C LYS A 38 -9.98 -35.72 -39.40
N LYS A 39 -11.12 -36.17 -38.89
CA LYS A 39 -12.47 -35.95 -39.48
C LYS A 39 -13.09 -34.64 -39.03
N GLU A 40 -12.94 -34.30 -37.75
CA GLU A 40 -13.70 -33.21 -37.11
C GLU A 40 -12.79 -32.00 -36.79
N GLY A 41 -11.47 -32.14 -36.97
CA GLY A 41 -10.52 -31.12 -36.58
C GLY A 41 -10.34 -31.03 -35.05
N TRP A 42 -10.14 -29.81 -34.54
CA TRP A 42 -10.02 -29.52 -33.11
C TRP A 42 -11.38 -29.16 -32.51
N TRP A 43 -11.65 -29.70 -31.33
CA TRP A 43 -12.79 -29.30 -30.48
C TRP A 43 -12.37 -29.28 -29.01
N ALA A 44 -13.16 -28.57 -28.20
CA ALA A 44 -12.97 -28.47 -26.77
C ALA A 44 -14.20 -29.00 -26.03
N VAL A 45 -13.97 -29.45 -24.79
CA VAL A 45 -15.03 -29.83 -23.86
C VAL A 45 -15.08 -28.81 -22.73
N THR A 46 -16.26 -28.20 -22.53
CA THR A 46 -16.50 -27.20 -21.47
C THR A 46 -16.55 -27.84 -20.10
N ALA A 47 -16.62 -27.00 -19.04
CA ALA A 47 -16.82 -27.44 -17.65
C ALA A 47 -18.14 -28.22 -17.46
N GLU A 48 -19.16 -27.92 -18.27
CA GLU A 48 -20.50 -28.54 -18.22
C GLU A 48 -20.60 -29.78 -19.13
N GLY A 49 -19.51 -30.11 -19.86
CA GLY A 49 -19.44 -31.26 -20.76
C GLY A 49 -19.96 -30.97 -22.17
N GLU A 50 -20.18 -29.73 -22.53
CA GLU A 50 -20.56 -29.32 -23.88
C GLU A 50 -19.35 -29.38 -24.82
N VAL A 51 -19.60 -29.75 -26.10
CA VAL A 51 -18.59 -29.80 -27.14
C VAL A 51 -18.66 -28.54 -27.97
N ILE A 52 -17.57 -27.77 -28.00
CA ILE A 52 -17.45 -26.54 -28.77
C ILE A 52 -16.31 -26.62 -29.80
N PRO A 53 -16.38 -25.95 -30.96
CA PRO A 53 -15.28 -25.87 -31.91
C PRO A 53 -14.05 -25.18 -31.26
N ALA A 54 -12.85 -25.64 -31.65
CA ALA A 54 -11.61 -25.01 -31.24
C ALA A 54 -10.78 -24.65 -32.48
N HIS A 55 -10.27 -23.42 -32.49
CA HIS A 55 -9.38 -22.92 -33.55
C HIS A 55 -7.94 -22.98 -33.05
N ILE A 56 -7.26 -24.06 -33.35
CA ILE A 56 -5.84 -24.27 -33.01
C ILE A 56 -5.03 -24.18 -34.30
N PRO A 57 -3.95 -23.38 -34.36
CA PRO A 57 -3.11 -23.25 -35.52
C PRO A 57 -2.54 -24.58 -36.02
N ASP A 58 -2.42 -24.76 -37.34
CA ASP A 58 -1.98 -26.01 -37.98
C ASP A 58 -0.50 -26.34 -37.71
N ASP A 59 0.30 -25.37 -37.39
CA ASP A 59 1.73 -25.50 -37.07
C ASP A 59 1.96 -26.07 -35.66
N LEU A 60 0.95 -26.05 -34.79
CA LEU A 60 1.05 -26.69 -33.49
C LEU A 60 1.02 -28.24 -33.63
N PRO A 61 1.99 -28.94 -32.98
CA PRO A 61 2.06 -30.41 -33.05
C PRO A 61 0.74 -31.01 -32.56
N ARG A 62 0.16 -31.90 -33.34
CA ARG A 62 -0.98 -32.70 -32.95
C ARG A 62 -0.62 -33.61 -31.79
N PRO A 63 -1.50 -33.80 -30.78
CA PRO A 63 -1.19 -34.66 -29.64
C PRO A 63 -0.69 -36.03 -30.16
N PRO A 64 0.50 -36.50 -29.73
CA PRO A 64 0.88 -37.87 -29.99
C PRO A 64 -0.10 -38.77 -29.25
N TYR A 65 -0.63 -39.74 -29.94
CA TYR A 65 -1.49 -40.80 -29.37
C TYR A 65 -0.75 -41.70 -28.37
N ASP A 66 0.31 -41.22 -27.73
CA ASP A 66 1.10 -41.96 -26.76
C ASP A 66 0.47 -41.82 -25.37
N THR A 67 -0.33 -42.84 -25.02
CA THR A 67 -1.01 -43.01 -23.74
C THR A 67 -0.09 -43.02 -22.53
N LYS A 68 1.24 -43.07 -22.71
CA LYS A 68 2.23 -43.15 -21.62
C LYS A 68 2.78 -41.76 -21.20
N ARG A 69 2.53 -40.69 -21.95
CA ARG A 69 3.05 -39.38 -21.64
C ARG A 69 1.91 -38.45 -21.24
N LYS A 70 1.78 -38.15 -19.95
CA LYS A 70 1.01 -36.99 -19.46
C LYS A 70 1.77 -35.71 -19.94
N PRO A 71 1.12 -34.70 -20.49
CA PRO A 71 -0.23 -34.21 -20.19
C PRO A 71 -1.35 -34.66 -21.14
N PHE A 72 -1.03 -35.48 -22.11
CA PHE A 72 -2.03 -35.87 -23.08
C PHE A 72 -2.94 -36.94 -22.49
N LEU A 73 -4.24 -36.71 -22.58
CA LEU A 73 -5.25 -37.73 -22.42
C LEU A 73 -5.17 -38.70 -23.62
N LYS A 74 -5.83 -39.85 -23.54
CA LYS A 74 -5.81 -40.84 -24.61
C LYS A 74 -6.10 -40.25 -25.98
N ASP A 75 -6.96 -39.22 -26.02
CA ASP A 75 -7.43 -38.61 -27.27
C ASP A 75 -7.42 -37.04 -27.19
N GLY A 76 -6.71 -36.42 -26.20
CA GLY A 76 -6.77 -34.99 -25.99
C GLY A 76 -5.68 -34.37 -25.11
N ILE A 77 -5.82 -33.09 -24.81
CA ILE A 77 -4.90 -32.28 -23.99
C ILE A 77 -5.69 -31.76 -22.78
N ASP A 78 -5.21 -32.08 -21.59
CA ASP A 78 -5.71 -31.51 -20.32
C ASP A 78 -5.27 -30.04 -20.17
N ILE A 79 -6.20 -29.13 -20.38
CA ILE A 79 -5.97 -27.67 -20.26
C ILE A 79 -5.96 -27.22 -18.81
N LYS A 80 -6.66 -27.89 -17.91
CA LYS A 80 -6.67 -27.56 -16.47
C LYS A 80 -5.38 -27.97 -15.76
N GLY A 81 -4.68 -28.98 -16.28
CA GLY A 81 -3.40 -29.44 -15.75
C GLY A 81 -2.27 -28.43 -15.95
N TRP A 82 -1.49 -28.21 -14.90
CA TRP A 82 -0.32 -27.32 -14.96
C TRP A 82 0.89 -28.10 -15.49
N LYS A 83 1.11 -28.04 -16.80
CA LYS A 83 2.20 -28.77 -17.47
C LYS A 83 2.78 -27.89 -18.59
N VAL A 84 4.12 -27.84 -18.66
CA VAL A 84 4.81 -26.99 -19.66
C VAL A 84 4.42 -27.36 -21.10
N PRO A 85 4.36 -28.65 -21.50
CA PRO A 85 4.00 -29.01 -22.87
C PRO A 85 2.56 -28.62 -23.30
N SER A 86 1.66 -28.28 -22.34
CA SER A 86 0.31 -27.83 -22.69
C SER A 86 0.21 -26.31 -22.90
N LEU A 87 1.26 -25.54 -22.59
CA LEU A 87 1.23 -24.08 -22.70
C LEU A 87 0.94 -23.54 -24.09
N PRO A 88 1.55 -24.06 -25.22
CA PRO A 88 1.23 -23.58 -26.54
C PRO A 88 -0.26 -23.75 -26.89
N TYR A 89 -0.87 -24.86 -26.44
CA TYR A 89 -2.30 -25.10 -26.66
C TYR A 89 -3.19 -24.25 -25.74
N LEU A 90 -2.71 -23.90 -24.54
CA LEU A 90 -3.43 -23.03 -23.63
C LEU A 90 -3.60 -21.61 -24.20
N VAL A 91 -2.64 -21.13 -24.99
CA VAL A 91 -2.75 -19.84 -25.69
C VAL A 91 -4.01 -19.79 -26.59
N TRP A 92 -4.32 -20.88 -27.26
CA TRP A 92 -5.40 -20.98 -28.22
C TRP A 92 -6.66 -21.67 -27.66
N ALA A 93 -6.63 -22.13 -26.43
CA ALA A 93 -7.78 -22.80 -25.81
C ALA A 93 -9.02 -21.90 -25.81
N PRO A 94 -10.20 -22.44 -26.17
CA PRO A 94 -11.45 -21.69 -26.08
C PRO A 94 -11.74 -21.24 -24.64
N ILE A 95 -12.31 -20.04 -24.54
CA ILE A 95 -12.71 -19.43 -23.26
C ILE A 95 -14.24 -19.45 -23.19
N GLU A 96 -14.76 -19.83 -22.07
CA GLU A 96 -16.18 -19.83 -21.73
C GLU A 96 -16.47 -18.91 -20.55
N LYS A 97 -17.68 -18.36 -20.49
CA LYS A 97 -18.17 -17.61 -19.32
C LYS A 97 -18.84 -18.56 -18.34
N VAL A 98 -18.23 -18.73 -17.17
CA VAL A 98 -18.79 -19.57 -16.12
C VAL A 98 -19.45 -18.75 -15.00
N PRO A 99 -20.53 -19.25 -14.37
CA PRO A 99 -21.20 -18.55 -13.28
C PRO A 99 -20.32 -18.39 -12.04
N ALA A 100 -19.93 -17.15 -11.71
CA ALA A 100 -19.21 -16.82 -10.49
C ALA A 100 -20.14 -16.66 -9.28
N GLU A 101 -21.31 -16.03 -9.49
CA GLU A 101 -22.29 -15.72 -8.43
C GLU A 101 -23.67 -16.37 -8.70
N LYS A 102 -23.72 -17.71 -8.61
CA LYS A 102 -24.95 -18.52 -8.91
C LYS A 102 -26.22 -18.04 -8.19
N GLY A 103 -26.08 -17.50 -6.96
CA GLY A 103 -27.22 -16.99 -6.17
C GLY A 103 -27.81 -15.70 -6.76
N ILE A 104 -26.95 -14.79 -7.20
CA ILE A 104 -27.36 -13.53 -7.86
C ILE A 104 -28.01 -13.86 -9.21
N ILE A 105 -27.38 -14.69 -10.03
CA ILE A 105 -27.89 -15.12 -11.34
C ILE A 105 -29.30 -15.71 -11.22
N ARG A 106 -29.53 -16.62 -10.27
CA ARG A 106 -30.86 -17.19 -9.99
C ARG A 106 -31.89 -16.12 -9.62
N SER A 107 -31.48 -15.14 -8.80
CA SER A 107 -32.36 -14.04 -8.40
C SER A 107 -32.70 -13.14 -9.58
N LEU A 108 -31.71 -12.81 -10.43
CA LEU A 108 -31.91 -12.04 -11.66
C LEU A 108 -32.91 -12.71 -12.61
N LYS A 109 -32.72 -14.01 -12.91
CA LYS A 109 -33.66 -14.80 -13.76
C LYS A 109 -35.08 -14.81 -13.20
N ASN A 110 -35.23 -15.01 -11.86
CA ASN A 110 -36.53 -15.00 -11.23
C ASN A 110 -37.23 -13.63 -11.25
N LEU A 111 -36.46 -12.53 -11.20
CA LEU A 111 -37.00 -11.17 -11.29
C LEU A 111 -37.31 -10.80 -12.74
N ALA A 112 -36.42 -11.10 -13.68
CA ALA A 112 -36.58 -10.81 -15.09
C ALA A 112 -37.81 -11.46 -15.71
N ALA A 113 -38.11 -12.73 -15.32
CA ALA A 113 -39.31 -13.44 -15.79
C ALA A 113 -40.65 -12.78 -15.38
N LYS A 114 -40.65 -11.75 -14.54
CA LYS A 114 -41.80 -11.03 -14.02
C LYS A 114 -41.77 -9.54 -14.29
N ALA A 115 -40.71 -9.07 -14.93
CA ALA A 115 -40.49 -7.67 -15.20
C ALA A 115 -41.12 -7.26 -16.54
N ASP A 116 -41.77 -6.11 -16.58
CA ASP A 116 -42.29 -5.50 -17.81
C ASP A 116 -41.17 -4.75 -18.55
N SER A 117 -40.16 -4.28 -17.81
CA SER A 117 -38.95 -3.65 -18.34
C SER A 117 -37.75 -3.85 -17.40
N ILE A 118 -36.54 -3.73 -17.93
CA ILE A 118 -35.28 -3.90 -17.20
C ILE A 118 -34.43 -2.64 -17.39
N VAL A 119 -33.91 -2.10 -16.27
CA VAL A 119 -32.96 -0.98 -16.32
C VAL A 119 -31.65 -1.44 -15.74
N ILE A 120 -30.55 -1.36 -16.53
CA ILE A 120 -29.19 -1.63 -16.09
C ILE A 120 -28.63 -0.36 -15.42
N GLY A 121 -28.27 -0.45 -14.14
CA GLY A 121 -27.79 0.66 -13.33
C GLY A 121 -26.39 0.41 -12.73
N THR A 122 -25.49 -0.23 -13.48
CA THR A 122 -24.10 -0.45 -13.10
C THR A 122 -23.25 0.83 -13.29
N ASP A 123 -22.04 0.90 -12.75
CA ASP A 123 -21.12 2.03 -12.96
C ASP A 123 -20.91 2.29 -14.46
N PHE A 124 -20.70 3.54 -14.85
CA PHE A 124 -20.50 3.89 -16.25
C PHE A 124 -19.02 3.88 -16.61
N ASP A 125 -18.44 2.68 -16.68
CA ASP A 125 -17.12 2.39 -17.26
C ASP A 125 -17.11 1.02 -17.95
N ARG A 126 -15.99 0.63 -18.60
CA ARG A 126 -15.87 -0.66 -19.32
C ARG A 126 -16.27 -1.85 -18.46
N GLU A 127 -15.86 -1.86 -17.18
CA GLU A 127 -16.15 -2.96 -16.25
C GLU A 127 -17.64 -3.00 -15.89
N GLY A 128 -18.24 -1.84 -15.62
CA GLY A 128 -19.66 -1.74 -15.28
C GLY A 128 -20.57 -2.06 -16.46
N GLU A 129 -20.18 -1.67 -17.68
CA GLU A 129 -20.92 -2.03 -18.91
C GLU A 129 -20.86 -3.53 -19.17
N LEU A 130 -19.70 -4.17 -18.98
CA LEU A 130 -19.56 -5.62 -19.06
C LEU A 130 -20.36 -6.36 -18.00
N ILE A 131 -20.36 -5.88 -16.73
CA ILE A 131 -21.19 -6.46 -15.66
C ILE A 131 -22.68 -6.37 -16.04
N GLY A 132 -23.11 -5.24 -16.61
CA GLY A 132 -24.46 -5.04 -17.10
C GLY A 132 -24.83 -5.98 -18.26
N SER A 133 -23.93 -6.13 -19.25
CA SER A 133 -24.09 -7.04 -20.37
C SER A 133 -24.16 -8.50 -19.95
N ASP A 134 -23.27 -8.94 -19.04
CA ASP A 134 -23.30 -10.29 -18.48
C ASP A 134 -24.61 -10.57 -17.72
N ALA A 135 -25.13 -9.60 -16.96
CA ALA A 135 -26.40 -9.72 -16.26
C ALA A 135 -27.55 -9.81 -17.25
N LEU A 136 -27.53 -8.99 -18.31
CA LEU A 136 -28.55 -9.01 -19.36
C LEU A 136 -28.56 -10.33 -20.11
N ARG A 137 -27.40 -10.89 -20.49
CA ARG A 137 -27.31 -12.22 -21.15
C ARG A 137 -28.00 -13.28 -20.29
N GLN A 138 -27.77 -13.27 -18.95
CA GLN A 138 -28.43 -14.23 -18.05
C GLN A 138 -29.95 -14.01 -17.92
N MET A 139 -30.42 -12.77 -17.97
CA MET A 139 -31.85 -12.46 -17.91
C MET A 139 -32.58 -12.80 -19.24
N ARG A 140 -31.92 -12.62 -20.39
CA ARG A 140 -32.45 -12.94 -21.71
C ARG A 140 -32.81 -14.42 -21.91
N GLU A 141 -32.18 -15.34 -21.18
CA GLU A 141 -32.52 -16.77 -21.21
C GLU A 141 -33.97 -17.06 -20.75
N VAL A 142 -34.54 -16.18 -19.92
CA VAL A 142 -35.92 -16.37 -19.35
C VAL A 142 -36.87 -15.24 -19.73
N ALA A 143 -36.37 -14.12 -20.25
CA ALA A 143 -37.12 -12.94 -20.63
C ALA A 143 -36.56 -12.33 -21.93
N PRO A 144 -36.64 -13.05 -23.07
CA PRO A 144 -35.97 -12.67 -24.33
C PRO A 144 -36.45 -11.34 -24.90
N ASP A 145 -37.74 -11.02 -24.76
CA ASP A 145 -38.38 -9.87 -25.41
C ASP A 145 -38.59 -8.67 -24.47
N THR A 146 -38.21 -8.79 -23.19
CA THR A 146 -38.40 -7.70 -22.21
C THR A 146 -37.56 -6.48 -22.60
N PRO A 147 -38.16 -5.26 -22.71
CA PRO A 147 -37.43 -4.04 -23.00
C PRO A 147 -36.31 -3.76 -21.98
N VAL A 148 -35.15 -3.32 -22.50
CA VAL A 148 -33.98 -3.03 -21.67
C VAL A 148 -33.48 -1.62 -21.94
N SER A 149 -33.10 -0.93 -20.88
CA SER A 149 -32.51 0.41 -20.95
C SER A 149 -31.34 0.53 -19.96
N ARG A 150 -30.53 1.57 -20.10
CA ARG A 150 -29.34 1.83 -19.33
C ARG A 150 -29.44 3.19 -18.62
N ALA A 151 -29.28 3.24 -17.31
CA ALA A 151 -29.14 4.48 -16.55
C ALA A 151 -27.64 4.79 -16.32
N ARG A 152 -27.17 5.96 -16.76
CA ARG A 152 -25.77 6.44 -16.62
C ARG A 152 -25.68 7.57 -15.61
N TYR A 153 -24.92 7.37 -14.51
CA TYR A 153 -24.73 8.36 -13.44
C TYR A 153 -23.27 8.36 -12.96
N SER A 154 -22.87 9.48 -12.36
CA SER A 154 -21.50 9.69 -11.85
C SER A 154 -21.45 9.91 -10.35
N ALA A 155 -22.58 9.96 -9.68
CA ALA A 155 -22.67 10.13 -8.22
C ALA A 155 -23.99 9.58 -7.67
N PHE A 156 -23.96 9.09 -6.43
CA PHE A 156 -25.18 8.65 -5.70
C PHE A 156 -25.87 9.84 -5.02
N THR A 157 -26.17 10.88 -5.79
CA THR A 157 -27.02 11.99 -5.33
C THR A 157 -28.41 11.84 -5.93
N LYS A 158 -29.45 12.33 -5.19
CA LYS A 158 -30.82 12.26 -5.70
C LYS A 158 -30.96 12.91 -7.07
N ALA A 159 -30.38 14.10 -7.26
CA ALA A 159 -30.47 14.83 -8.53
C ALA A 159 -29.83 14.08 -9.70
N GLU A 160 -28.67 13.44 -9.48
CA GLU A 160 -27.95 12.67 -10.49
C GLU A 160 -28.72 11.39 -10.86
N ILE A 161 -29.26 10.70 -9.88
CA ILE A 161 -30.06 9.49 -10.09
C ILE A 161 -31.39 9.83 -10.80
N ASP A 162 -32.11 10.86 -10.33
CA ASP A 162 -33.35 11.29 -10.99
C ASP A 162 -33.10 11.68 -12.46
N HIS A 163 -31.99 12.39 -12.74
CA HIS A 163 -31.57 12.74 -14.09
C HIS A 163 -31.26 11.52 -14.95
N ALA A 164 -30.50 10.55 -14.44
CA ALA A 164 -30.11 9.34 -15.15
C ALA A 164 -31.33 8.47 -15.52
N PHE A 165 -32.29 8.36 -14.63
CA PHE A 165 -33.53 7.59 -14.87
C PHE A 165 -34.55 8.33 -15.75
N ALA A 166 -34.47 9.67 -15.80
CA ALA A 166 -35.24 10.48 -16.76
C ALA A 166 -34.66 10.46 -18.17
N ASN A 167 -33.37 10.07 -18.33
CA ASN A 167 -32.64 10.09 -19.60
C ASN A 167 -31.97 8.73 -19.85
N LEU A 168 -32.77 7.67 -19.90
CA LEU A 168 -32.27 6.31 -20.17
C LEU A 168 -31.74 6.23 -21.61
N VAL A 169 -30.68 5.43 -21.79
CA VAL A 169 -30.03 5.15 -23.07
C VAL A 169 -29.96 3.64 -23.32
N ASP A 170 -29.43 3.23 -24.48
CA ASP A 170 -29.13 1.82 -24.74
C ASP A 170 -27.82 1.39 -24.05
N LEU A 171 -27.68 0.07 -23.84
CA LEU A 171 -26.43 -0.52 -23.38
C LEU A 171 -25.37 -0.37 -24.47
N ASP A 172 -24.17 -0.01 -24.08
CA ASP A 172 -23.02 0.17 -24.99
C ASP A 172 -22.29 -1.18 -25.13
N GLN A 173 -22.64 -1.92 -26.19
CA GLN A 173 -22.10 -3.26 -26.38
C GLN A 173 -20.62 -3.21 -26.74
N ASP A 174 -20.16 -2.23 -27.53
CA ASP A 174 -18.75 -2.08 -27.91
C ASP A 174 -17.89 -1.81 -26.69
N LEU A 175 -18.38 -1.00 -25.75
CA LEU A 175 -17.73 -0.75 -24.47
C LEU A 175 -17.70 -2.01 -23.60
N ALA A 176 -18.75 -2.83 -23.60
CA ALA A 176 -18.78 -4.11 -22.89
C ALA A 176 -17.81 -5.12 -23.52
N ASP A 177 -17.75 -5.20 -24.86
CA ASP A 177 -16.86 -6.10 -25.60
C ASP A 177 -15.38 -5.72 -25.41
N ALA A 178 -15.05 -4.44 -25.31
CA ALA A 178 -13.73 -3.98 -24.91
C ALA A 178 -13.36 -4.42 -23.48
N GLY A 179 -14.32 -4.44 -22.55
CA GLY A 179 -14.17 -4.98 -21.20
C GLY A 179 -13.93 -6.49 -21.22
N GLU A 180 -14.69 -7.23 -22.03
CA GLU A 180 -14.57 -8.69 -22.18
C GLU A 180 -13.26 -9.09 -22.86
N SER A 181 -12.84 -8.38 -23.94
CA SER A 181 -11.53 -8.55 -24.60
C SER A 181 -10.39 -8.50 -23.59
N ARG A 182 -10.45 -7.51 -22.73
CA ARG A 182 -9.46 -7.36 -21.65
C ARG A 182 -9.47 -8.54 -20.68
N GLN A 183 -10.63 -9.02 -20.25
CA GLN A 183 -10.70 -10.19 -19.36
C GLN A 183 -10.10 -11.43 -20.02
N TYR A 184 -10.34 -11.64 -21.30
CA TYR A 184 -9.81 -12.79 -22.04
C TYR A 184 -8.29 -12.69 -22.21
N ILE A 185 -7.80 -11.54 -22.63
CA ILE A 185 -6.35 -11.28 -22.78
C ILE A 185 -5.64 -11.45 -21.44
N ASP A 186 -6.15 -10.85 -20.35
CA ASP A 186 -5.55 -10.96 -19.03
C ASP A 186 -5.59 -12.41 -18.50
N LEU A 187 -6.63 -13.20 -18.81
CA LEU A 187 -6.71 -14.62 -18.49
C LEU A 187 -5.66 -15.43 -19.24
N ILE A 188 -5.55 -15.25 -20.57
CA ILE A 188 -4.60 -16.00 -21.42
C ILE A 188 -3.17 -15.73 -20.98
N TRP A 189 -2.76 -14.47 -20.96
CA TRP A 189 -1.40 -14.07 -20.57
C TRP A 189 -1.08 -14.46 -19.12
N GLY A 190 -2.03 -14.20 -18.21
CA GLY A 190 -1.89 -14.53 -16.79
C GLY A 190 -1.74 -16.02 -16.56
N ALA A 191 -2.53 -16.86 -17.22
CA ALA A 191 -2.48 -18.31 -17.08
C ALA A 191 -1.18 -18.89 -17.68
N VAL A 192 -0.82 -18.51 -18.90
CA VAL A 192 0.37 -19.01 -19.60
C VAL A 192 1.63 -18.64 -18.83
N LEU A 193 1.85 -17.35 -18.58
CA LEU A 193 3.08 -16.89 -17.90
C LEU A 193 3.16 -17.34 -16.44
N THR A 194 2.04 -17.32 -15.69
CA THR A 194 2.03 -17.79 -14.31
C THR A 194 2.33 -19.27 -14.20
N ARG A 195 1.74 -20.11 -15.09
CA ARG A 195 2.03 -21.53 -15.10
C ARG A 195 3.47 -21.80 -15.52
N TYR A 196 3.96 -21.11 -16.54
CA TYR A 196 5.36 -21.22 -16.98
C TYR A 196 6.33 -20.92 -15.84
N LEU A 197 6.27 -19.74 -15.24
CA LEU A 197 7.15 -19.34 -14.14
C LEU A 197 7.05 -20.25 -12.91
N THR A 198 5.83 -20.74 -12.61
CA THR A 198 5.63 -21.63 -11.47
C THR A 198 6.24 -23.01 -11.73
N MET A 199 6.13 -23.53 -12.97
CA MET A 199 6.63 -24.85 -13.34
C MET A 199 8.11 -24.86 -13.71
N ALA A 200 8.71 -23.73 -14.06
CA ALA A 200 10.15 -23.63 -14.31
C ALA A 200 10.95 -24.13 -13.08
N ARG A 201 10.43 -23.85 -11.87
CA ARG A 201 11.00 -24.41 -10.63
C ARG A 201 9.88 -24.90 -9.71
N PHE A 202 9.30 -26.05 -9.99
CA PHE A 202 8.34 -26.68 -9.10
C PHE A 202 9.06 -27.36 -7.93
N SER A 203 8.99 -26.75 -6.75
CA SER A 203 9.61 -27.28 -5.51
C SER A 203 8.62 -27.97 -4.57
N GLY A 204 7.42 -28.32 -5.05
CA GLY A 204 6.39 -29.01 -4.26
C GLY A 204 5.74 -28.19 -3.14
N LEU A 205 6.17 -26.97 -2.88
CA LEU A 205 5.68 -26.07 -1.84
C LEU A 205 5.07 -24.82 -2.46
N GLY A 206 3.87 -24.95 -3.00
CA GLY A 206 2.77 -24.00 -3.08
C GLY A 206 2.98 -22.50 -3.37
N HIS A 207 4.09 -22.05 -3.94
CA HIS A 207 4.28 -20.64 -4.30
C HIS A 207 4.04 -20.42 -5.79
N VAL A 208 2.81 -19.98 -6.11
CA VAL A 208 2.47 -19.53 -7.46
C VAL A 208 3.25 -18.24 -7.78
N ARG A 209 4.00 -18.26 -8.91
CA ARG A 209 4.75 -17.11 -9.42
C ARG A 209 3.93 -16.39 -10.48
N SER A 210 3.15 -15.42 -10.03
CA SER A 210 2.24 -14.67 -10.90
C SER A 210 3.01 -13.76 -11.86
N ALA A 211 2.61 -13.80 -13.14
CA ALA A 211 3.00 -12.84 -14.15
C ALA A 211 1.80 -12.51 -15.04
N GLY A 212 1.91 -11.46 -15.84
CA GLY A 212 0.86 -11.02 -16.73
C GLY A 212 1.32 -9.81 -17.55
N ARG A 213 0.58 -9.50 -18.62
CA ARG A 213 0.97 -8.48 -19.61
C ARG A 213 1.25 -7.07 -19.03
N VAL A 214 0.56 -6.64 -17.98
CA VAL A 214 0.79 -5.34 -17.32
C VAL A 214 1.69 -5.49 -16.11
N GLN A 215 1.56 -6.58 -15.36
CA GLN A 215 2.33 -6.85 -14.14
C GLN A 215 3.83 -6.94 -14.44
N THR A 216 4.20 -7.63 -15.52
CA THR A 216 5.60 -7.88 -15.86
C THR A 216 6.34 -6.61 -16.29
N PRO A 217 5.86 -5.79 -17.24
CA PRO A 217 6.54 -4.54 -17.58
C PRO A 217 6.52 -3.51 -16.44
N THR A 218 5.50 -3.52 -15.56
CA THR A 218 5.53 -2.69 -14.34
C THR A 218 6.69 -3.08 -13.42
N LEU A 219 6.95 -4.38 -13.25
CA LEU A 219 8.11 -4.86 -12.49
C LEU A 219 9.42 -4.49 -13.21
N ALA A 220 9.46 -4.57 -14.55
CA ALA A 220 10.63 -4.21 -15.35
C ALA A 220 11.04 -2.74 -15.15
N LEU A 221 10.10 -1.79 -15.08
CA LEU A 221 10.39 -0.39 -14.74
C LEU A 221 11.13 -0.25 -13.40
N VAL A 222 10.73 -1.02 -12.40
CA VAL A 222 11.36 -1.00 -11.06
C VAL A 222 12.74 -1.63 -11.09
N VAL A 223 12.89 -2.76 -11.79
CA VAL A 223 14.18 -3.46 -11.95
C VAL A 223 15.17 -2.59 -12.71
N GLN A 224 14.75 -1.96 -13.81
CA GLN A 224 15.58 -1.02 -14.56
C GLN A 224 16.08 0.11 -13.69
N LYS A 225 15.19 0.73 -12.89
CA LYS A 225 15.57 1.79 -11.96
C LYS A 225 16.58 1.30 -10.91
N GLU A 226 16.46 0.08 -10.44
CA GLU A 226 17.43 -0.49 -9.50
C GLU A 226 18.77 -0.79 -10.18
N ARG A 227 18.79 -1.23 -11.45
CA ARG A 227 20.03 -1.41 -12.24
C ARG A 227 20.73 -0.08 -12.50
N GLU A 228 20.00 0.99 -12.84
CA GLU A 228 20.56 2.35 -12.94
C GLU A 228 21.23 2.78 -11.61
N ARG A 229 20.62 2.43 -10.47
CA ARG A 229 21.17 2.72 -9.14
C ARG A 229 22.42 1.92 -8.83
N GLN A 230 22.45 0.63 -9.19
CA GLN A 230 23.59 -0.27 -8.98
C GLN A 230 24.78 0.09 -9.87
N ALA A 231 24.51 0.54 -11.08
CA ALA A 231 25.53 1.00 -12.02
C ALA A 231 26.05 2.41 -11.70
N PHE A 232 25.42 3.13 -10.78
CA PHE A 232 25.82 4.49 -10.42
C PHE A 232 27.15 4.47 -9.66
N VAL A 233 28.10 5.25 -10.14
CA VAL A 233 29.40 5.44 -9.49
C VAL A 233 29.36 6.77 -8.72
N PRO A 234 29.47 6.77 -7.38
CA PRO A 234 29.53 7.99 -6.60
C PRO A 234 30.78 8.81 -6.96
N GLU A 235 30.58 10.10 -7.17
CA GLU A 235 31.65 11.08 -7.36
C GLU A 235 31.82 11.92 -6.11
N ASP A 236 33.06 12.10 -5.66
CA ASP A 236 33.36 12.99 -4.53
C ASP A 236 33.18 14.45 -4.93
N TYR A 237 32.66 15.25 -4.04
CA TYR A 237 32.62 16.70 -4.16
C TYR A 237 32.69 17.35 -2.78
N TRP A 238 33.09 18.60 -2.76
CA TRP A 238 33.26 19.38 -1.53
C TRP A 238 32.28 20.55 -1.53
N VAL A 239 31.77 20.89 -0.33
CA VAL A 239 30.87 22.02 -0.10
C VAL A 239 31.43 22.88 1.01
N ILE A 240 31.61 24.18 0.75
CA ILE A 240 31.97 25.16 1.78
C ILE A 240 30.67 25.85 2.22
N SER A 241 30.42 25.88 3.52
CA SER A 241 29.25 26.54 4.11
C SER A 241 29.59 27.17 5.45
N GLY A 242 28.82 28.19 5.83
CA GLY A 242 28.93 28.84 7.12
C GLY A 242 27.56 29.34 7.59
N ARG A 243 27.47 29.78 8.83
CA ARG A 243 26.33 30.54 9.35
C ARG A 243 26.63 32.01 9.28
N MET A 244 25.64 32.82 8.93
CA MET A 244 25.72 34.26 8.87
C MET A 244 24.59 34.88 9.69
N ALA A 245 24.85 35.98 10.36
CA ALA A 245 23.88 36.81 11.05
C ALA A 245 24.11 38.31 10.73
N PRO A 246 23.09 39.18 10.78
CA PRO A 246 23.31 40.62 10.67
C PRO A 246 24.34 41.11 11.70
N ALA A 247 25.26 41.98 11.33
CA ALA A 247 26.34 42.42 12.22
C ALA A 247 25.83 43.01 13.53
N GLY A 248 26.35 42.51 14.66
CA GLY A 248 25.96 42.90 16.00
C GLY A 248 24.63 42.33 16.51
N ASP A 249 24.02 41.39 15.78
CA ASP A 249 22.82 40.69 16.23
C ASP A 249 23.21 39.43 17.02
N ALA A 250 23.03 39.50 18.34
CA ALA A 250 23.33 38.39 19.24
C ALA A 250 22.27 37.29 19.29
N ASP A 251 21.13 37.45 18.57
CA ASP A 251 20.02 36.48 18.55
C ASP A 251 20.28 35.41 17.48
N ASP A 252 20.59 34.19 17.89
CA ASP A 252 20.77 33.02 17.01
C ASP A 252 19.52 32.71 16.14
N ALA A 253 18.38 33.27 16.51
CA ALA A 253 17.13 33.14 15.73
C ALA A 253 17.21 33.83 14.37
N HIS A 254 18.08 34.82 14.16
CA HIS A 254 18.25 35.52 12.91
C HIS A 254 19.40 34.97 12.07
N SER A 255 20.11 33.96 12.58
CA SER A 255 21.19 33.32 11.84
C SER A 255 20.67 32.41 10.73
N PHE A 256 21.36 32.38 9.60
CA PHE A 256 20.99 31.58 8.44
C PHE A 256 22.21 30.89 7.83
N LYS A 257 22.00 29.81 7.08
CA LYS A 257 23.07 29.10 6.39
C LYS A 257 23.37 29.75 5.06
N ALA A 258 24.65 30.04 4.80
CA ALA A 258 25.14 30.42 3.50
C ALA A 258 26.09 29.34 2.96
N THR A 259 26.14 29.19 1.65
CA THR A 259 27.02 28.26 0.95
C THR A 259 27.82 28.99 -0.12
N HIS A 260 29.04 28.53 -0.38
CA HIS A 260 29.86 29.08 -1.46
C HIS A 260 29.09 29.03 -2.80
N ALA A 261 29.27 30.05 -3.66
CA ALA A 261 28.54 30.14 -4.93
C ALA A 261 28.84 28.95 -5.87
N THR A 262 30.08 28.41 -5.81
CA THR A 262 30.37 27.08 -6.36
C THR A 262 29.77 26.01 -5.46
N ALA A 263 28.52 25.67 -5.73
CA ALA A 263 27.73 24.76 -4.88
C ALA A 263 28.37 23.38 -4.67
N ARG A 264 29.22 22.93 -5.60
CA ARG A 264 29.96 21.67 -5.57
C ARG A 264 31.32 21.84 -6.20
N PHE A 265 32.36 21.77 -5.42
CA PHE A 265 33.74 21.69 -5.94
C PHE A 265 34.01 20.24 -6.33
N LYS A 266 34.36 19.98 -7.59
CA LYS A 266 34.71 18.64 -8.09
C LYS A 266 36.18 18.30 -7.78
N GLU A 267 37.03 19.30 -7.70
CA GLU A 267 38.45 19.15 -7.44
C GLU A 267 38.78 19.57 -6.01
N LYS A 268 39.40 18.67 -5.24
CA LYS A 268 39.78 18.93 -3.83
C LYS A 268 40.69 20.12 -3.71
N ALA A 269 41.68 20.28 -4.61
CA ALA A 269 42.63 21.40 -4.59
C ALA A 269 41.91 22.75 -4.73
N ALA A 270 40.88 22.85 -5.57
CA ALA A 270 40.09 24.09 -5.72
C ALA A 270 39.28 24.38 -4.45
N ALA A 271 38.72 23.32 -3.80
CA ALA A 271 38.01 23.47 -2.54
C ALA A 271 38.96 23.89 -1.40
N ASP A 272 40.13 23.28 -1.32
CA ASP A 272 41.14 23.59 -0.28
C ASP A 272 41.67 25.03 -0.46
N LEU A 273 41.82 25.50 -1.68
CA LEU A 273 42.22 26.88 -1.96
C LEU A 273 41.16 27.88 -1.48
N ALA A 274 39.93 27.73 -1.92
CA ALA A 274 38.81 28.59 -1.47
C ALA A 274 38.61 28.51 0.05
N TRP A 275 38.76 27.31 0.63
CA TRP A 275 38.69 27.11 2.07
C TRP A 275 39.75 27.87 2.83
N SER A 276 41.00 27.92 2.29
CA SER A 276 42.07 28.64 2.93
C SER A 276 41.82 30.16 3.07
N HIS A 277 41.01 30.74 2.18
CA HIS A 277 40.64 32.16 2.22
C HIS A 277 39.55 32.43 3.27
N VAL A 278 38.63 31.46 3.52
CA VAL A 278 37.37 31.71 4.28
C VAL A 278 37.31 31.04 5.64
N ARG A 279 38.21 30.09 5.96
CA ARG A 279 38.12 29.28 7.20
C ARG A 279 38.14 30.12 8.49
N ASP A 280 38.88 31.23 8.48
CA ASP A 280 39.08 32.15 9.61
C ASP A 280 38.27 33.45 9.45
N ALA A 281 37.35 33.50 8.45
CA ALA A 281 36.54 34.70 8.20
C ALA A 281 35.52 34.90 9.33
N THR A 282 35.46 36.12 9.84
CA THR A 282 34.47 36.52 10.87
C THR A 282 33.41 37.47 10.34
N THR A 283 33.58 37.98 9.12
CA THR A 283 32.68 38.96 8.50
C THR A 283 32.41 38.61 7.03
N ALA A 284 31.22 38.96 6.56
CA ALA A 284 30.82 38.90 5.16
C ALA A 284 30.13 40.21 4.76
N THR A 285 30.32 40.62 3.51
CA THR A 285 29.63 41.82 2.99
C THR A 285 28.59 41.42 1.96
N VAL A 286 27.38 41.96 2.04
CA VAL A 286 26.32 41.74 1.06
C VAL A 286 26.68 42.44 -0.25
N THR A 287 26.89 41.68 -1.32
CA THR A 287 27.23 42.21 -2.66
C THR A 287 26.04 42.33 -3.57
N ASN A 288 25.00 41.50 -3.39
CA ASN A 288 23.81 41.55 -4.20
C ASN A 288 22.59 41.02 -3.41
N VAL A 289 21.41 41.62 -3.70
CA VAL A 289 20.12 41.19 -3.14
C VAL A 289 19.13 41.02 -4.29
N GLU A 290 18.75 39.78 -4.56
CA GLU A 290 17.79 39.46 -5.60
C GLU A 290 16.46 38.98 -4.94
N ARG A 291 15.38 39.68 -5.25
CA ARG A 291 14.02 39.28 -4.81
C ARG A 291 13.17 38.91 -6.02
N LYS A 292 12.60 37.70 -5.99
CA LYS A 292 11.75 37.18 -7.05
C LYS A 292 10.40 36.75 -6.49
N SER A 293 9.35 37.35 -6.98
CA SER A 293 7.98 36.88 -6.70
C SER A 293 7.63 35.74 -7.65
N ARG A 294 7.11 34.65 -7.06
CA ARG A 294 6.64 33.47 -7.79
C ARG A 294 5.16 33.23 -7.50
N THR A 295 4.35 33.34 -8.52
CA THR A 295 2.93 32.97 -8.47
C THR A 295 2.77 31.49 -8.79
N THR A 296 2.13 30.74 -7.90
CA THR A 296 1.79 29.33 -8.12
C THR A 296 0.28 29.20 -8.30
N ARG A 297 -0.15 28.66 -9.43
CA ARG A 297 -1.57 28.44 -9.74
C ARG A 297 -2.17 27.39 -8.81
N PRO A 298 -3.48 27.47 -8.53
CA PRO A 298 -4.20 26.40 -7.85
C PRO A 298 -4.05 25.07 -8.59
N PRO A 299 -4.08 23.95 -7.88
CA PRO A 299 -3.97 22.62 -8.49
C PRO A 299 -5.21 22.31 -9.34
N ALA A 300 -5.05 21.44 -10.35
CA ALA A 300 -6.17 20.91 -11.11
C ALA A 300 -7.05 20.00 -10.22
N PRO A 301 -8.33 19.79 -10.58
CA PRO A 301 -9.19 18.79 -9.96
C PRO A 301 -8.52 17.40 -9.92
N PHE A 302 -8.90 16.57 -8.96
CA PHE A 302 -8.41 15.20 -8.89
C PHE A 302 -9.01 14.31 -9.97
N ASN A 303 -8.14 13.61 -10.69
CA ASN A 303 -8.43 12.34 -11.33
C ASN A 303 -7.89 11.18 -10.47
N THR A 304 -8.10 9.94 -10.88
CA THR A 304 -7.69 8.74 -10.14
C THR A 304 -6.19 8.73 -9.82
N THR A 305 -5.33 8.95 -10.82
CA THR A 305 -3.86 8.94 -10.67
C THR A 305 -3.38 10.02 -9.70
N SER A 306 -3.87 11.24 -9.84
CA SER A 306 -3.47 12.36 -8.98
C SER A 306 -3.97 12.19 -7.54
N LEU A 307 -5.16 11.59 -7.33
CA LEU A 307 -5.65 11.22 -5.99
C LEU A 307 -4.77 10.16 -5.34
N GLN A 308 -4.45 9.09 -6.06
CA GLN A 308 -3.58 8.01 -5.57
C GLN A 308 -2.20 8.53 -5.18
N THR A 309 -1.62 9.40 -6.02
CA THR A 309 -0.32 10.03 -5.76
C THR A 309 -0.35 10.93 -4.52
N ALA A 310 -1.38 11.76 -4.38
CA ALA A 310 -1.53 12.63 -3.23
C ALA A 310 -1.79 11.83 -1.94
N ALA A 311 -2.60 10.77 -2.00
CA ALA A 311 -2.85 9.87 -0.89
C ALA A 311 -1.58 9.12 -0.45
N ALA A 312 -0.74 8.69 -1.40
CA ALA A 312 0.55 8.05 -1.11
C ALA A 312 1.50 9.00 -0.36
N ALA A 313 1.56 10.27 -0.74
CA ALA A 313 2.33 11.30 -0.04
C ALA A 313 1.86 11.49 1.42
N GLU A 314 0.58 11.21 1.69
CA GLU A 314 -0.04 11.26 3.01
C GLU A 314 0.01 9.92 3.77
N GLY A 315 0.76 8.91 3.25
CA GLY A 315 0.95 7.60 3.88
C GLY A 315 -0.22 6.63 3.70
N ILE A 316 -1.07 6.84 2.70
CA ILE A 316 -2.12 5.90 2.29
C ILE A 316 -1.70 5.26 0.97
N SER A 317 -1.41 3.95 0.97
CA SER A 317 -1.00 3.27 -0.27
C SER A 317 -2.08 3.39 -1.36
N PRO A 318 -1.70 3.43 -2.65
CA PRO A 318 -2.64 3.60 -3.76
C PRO A 318 -3.81 2.60 -3.74
N ALA A 319 -3.53 1.31 -3.51
CA ALA A 319 -4.58 0.29 -3.43
C ALA A 319 -5.54 0.51 -2.25
N ARG A 320 -5.03 1.01 -1.11
CA ARG A 320 -5.89 1.38 0.01
C ARG A 320 -6.68 2.64 -0.28
N ALA A 321 -6.07 3.63 -0.94
CA ALA A 321 -6.77 4.86 -1.33
C ALA A 321 -7.96 4.57 -2.24
N MET A 322 -7.80 3.67 -3.22
CA MET A 322 -8.92 3.29 -4.10
C MET A 322 -10.04 2.58 -3.34
N ARG A 323 -9.73 1.60 -2.48
CA ARG A 323 -10.77 0.95 -1.66
C ARG A 323 -11.54 1.91 -0.77
N LEU A 324 -10.85 2.90 -0.19
CA LEU A 324 -11.48 3.95 0.62
C LEU A 324 -12.32 4.90 -0.24
N ALA A 325 -11.85 5.26 -1.44
CA ALA A 325 -12.59 6.10 -2.37
C ALA A 325 -13.86 5.41 -2.87
N GLU A 326 -13.79 4.12 -3.19
CA GLU A 326 -14.96 3.31 -3.56
C GLU A 326 -15.98 3.24 -2.41
N SER A 327 -15.53 3.04 -1.17
CA SER A 327 -16.43 3.10 0.00
C SER A 327 -17.09 4.49 0.15
N LEU A 328 -16.32 5.57 0.03
CA LEU A 328 -16.85 6.94 0.11
C LEU A 328 -17.85 7.24 -1.01
N TYR A 329 -17.62 6.70 -2.22
CA TYR A 329 -18.55 6.80 -3.35
C TYR A 329 -19.86 6.05 -3.05
N MET A 330 -19.77 4.80 -2.60
CA MET A 330 -20.94 3.99 -2.23
C MET A 330 -21.76 4.61 -1.09
N ASP A 331 -21.10 5.35 -0.19
CA ASP A 331 -21.74 6.12 0.89
C ASP A 331 -22.31 7.47 0.41
N GLY A 332 -22.19 7.80 -0.90
CA GLY A 332 -22.66 9.06 -1.49
C GLY A 332 -21.89 10.30 -1.06
N LEU A 333 -20.65 10.15 -0.57
CA LEU A 333 -19.83 11.25 -0.04
C LEU A 333 -18.92 11.88 -1.09
N ILE A 334 -18.58 11.16 -2.16
CA ILE A 334 -17.80 11.66 -3.29
C ILE A 334 -18.40 11.17 -4.62
N SER A 335 -18.02 11.82 -5.72
CA SER A 335 -18.29 11.34 -7.09
C SER A 335 -17.49 10.07 -7.41
N TYR A 336 -17.80 9.42 -8.53
CA TYR A 336 -17.13 8.22 -9.01
C TYR A 336 -15.61 8.37 -9.05
N PRO A 337 -14.82 7.48 -8.41
CA PRO A 337 -13.40 7.72 -8.20
C PRO A 337 -12.48 7.22 -9.32
N ARG A 338 -13.00 6.51 -10.33
CA ARG A 338 -12.22 5.97 -11.46
C ARG A 338 -12.39 6.84 -12.68
N VAL A 339 -11.71 7.98 -12.70
CA VAL A 339 -11.84 9.01 -13.73
C VAL A 339 -10.49 9.53 -14.21
N ASP A 340 -10.39 9.89 -15.48
CA ASP A 340 -9.22 10.56 -16.06
C ASP A 340 -9.42 12.07 -16.19
N ASN A 341 -10.67 12.52 -16.17
CA ASN A 341 -11.06 13.92 -16.32
C ASN A 341 -10.45 14.82 -15.22
N THR A 342 -9.97 15.99 -15.63
CA THR A 342 -9.43 17.03 -14.76
C THR A 342 -10.10 18.40 -14.97
N VAL A 343 -11.29 18.38 -15.61
CA VAL A 343 -12.08 19.58 -15.90
C VAL A 343 -13.51 19.36 -15.43
N TYR A 344 -14.00 20.20 -14.52
CA TYR A 344 -15.40 20.12 -14.08
C TYR A 344 -16.34 20.53 -15.22
N PRO A 345 -17.41 19.75 -15.46
CA PRO A 345 -18.41 20.08 -16.46
C PRO A 345 -19.18 21.35 -16.06
N LYS A 346 -19.69 22.05 -17.07
CA LYS A 346 -20.48 23.28 -16.85
C LYS A 346 -21.79 23.04 -16.11
N SER A 347 -22.31 21.82 -16.16
CA SER A 347 -23.54 21.38 -15.49
C SER A 347 -23.36 21.26 -13.97
N LEU A 348 -22.13 21.09 -13.47
CA LEU A 348 -21.87 20.99 -12.05
C LEU A 348 -22.02 22.33 -11.34
N ASP A 349 -22.98 22.43 -10.40
CA ASP A 349 -23.13 23.62 -9.56
C ASP A 349 -22.05 23.66 -8.47
N LEU A 350 -20.93 24.31 -8.81
CA LEU A 350 -19.79 24.50 -7.90
C LEU A 350 -20.19 25.23 -6.61
N ARG A 351 -21.20 26.14 -6.69
CA ARG A 351 -21.63 26.92 -5.54
C ARG A 351 -22.43 26.07 -4.56
N ASP A 352 -23.23 25.15 -5.04
CA ASP A 352 -23.96 24.22 -4.20
C ASP A 352 -23.02 23.22 -3.50
N CYS A 353 -22.03 22.71 -4.20
CA CYS A 353 -20.97 21.89 -3.59
C CYS A 353 -20.25 22.65 -2.44
N VAL A 354 -19.92 23.94 -2.63
CA VAL A 354 -19.30 24.77 -1.57
C VAL A 354 -20.26 24.98 -0.40
N ARG A 355 -21.57 25.20 -0.64
CA ARG A 355 -22.57 25.29 0.45
C ARG A 355 -22.66 24.01 1.26
N THR A 356 -22.64 22.87 0.59
CA THR A 356 -22.62 21.56 1.22
C THR A 356 -21.40 21.41 2.12
N LEU A 357 -20.22 21.74 1.63
CA LEU A 357 -18.99 21.66 2.41
C LEU A 357 -18.94 22.66 3.58
N ALA A 358 -19.63 23.81 3.51
CA ALA A 358 -19.71 24.79 4.59
C ALA A 358 -20.37 24.21 5.87
N GLN A 359 -21.09 23.08 5.77
CA GLN A 359 -21.66 22.39 6.92
C GLN A 359 -20.57 21.78 7.81
N VAL A 360 -19.42 21.42 7.24
CA VAL A 360 -18.27 20.90 7.98
C VAL A 360 -17.49 22.05 8.62
N PRO A 361 -17.35 22.10 9.95
CA PRO A 361 -16.73 23.26 10.64
C PRO A 361 -15.34 23.61 10.13
N ASN A 362 -14.52 22.61 9.80
CA ASN A 362 -13.14 22.78 9.35
C ASN A 362 -13.00 23.45 7.96
N TYR A 363 -14.04 23.45 7.15
CA TYR A 363 -14.04 24.06 5.81
C TYR A 363 -14.80 25.39 5.76
N ARG A 364 -15.66 25.65 6.77
CA ARG A 364 -16.57 26.80 6.80
C ARG A 364 -15.90 28.14 6.50
N PRO A 365 -14.73 28.50 7.08
CA PRO A 365 -14.09 29.78 6.78
C PRO A 365 -13.78 29.96 5.29
N VAL A 366 -13.17 28.94 4.68
CA VAL A 366 -12.82 28.97 3.24
C VAL A 366 -14.08 28.97 2.36
N CYS A 367 -15.10 28.20 2.73
CA CYS A 367 -16.36 28.14 2.01
C CYS A 367 -17.09 29.49 2.03
N ASN A 368 -17.11 30.19 3.17
CA ASN A 368 -17.72 31.50 3.28
C ASN A 368 -17.02 32.54 2.39
N ASP A 369 -15.68 32.52 2.35
CA ASP A 369 -14.91 33.40 1.47
C ASP A 369 -15.27 33.14 0.00
N LEU A 370 -15.35 31.85 -0.42
CA LEU A 370 -15.71 31.47 -1.77
C LEU A 370 -17.15 31.86 -2.13
N LEU A 371 -18.12 31.68 -1.21
CA LEU A 371 -19.51 32.02 -1.44
C LEU A 371 -19.75 33.54 -1.54
N ALA A 372 -18.87 34.35 -0.99
CA ALA A 372 -18.90 35.80 -1.12
C ALA A 372 -18.46 36.31 -2.52
N LEU A 373 -17.77 35.44 -3.31
CA LEU A 373 -17.35 35.79 -4.67
C LEU A 373 -18.57 35.84 -5.61
N PRO A 374 -18.63 36.79 -6.56
CA PRO A 374 -19.74 36.90 -7.52
C PRO A 374 -19.83 35.70 -8.44
N LYS A 375 -18.70 35.11 -8.80
CA LYS A 375 -18.58 33.92 -9.68
C LYS A 375 -17.50 32.98 -9.17
N LEU A 376 -17.78 31.68 -9.16
CA LEU A 376 -16.77 30.64 -8.93
C LEU A 376 -16.26 30.11 -10.27
N THR A 377 -14.94 29.99 -10.38
CA THR A 377 -14.28 29.44 -11.56
C THR A 377 -13.20 28.47 -11.10
N ALA A 378 -13.31 27.22 -11.49
CA ALA A 378 -12.34 26.21 -11.12
C ALA A 378 -11.12 26.22 -12.05
N THR A 379 -9.96 25.85 -11.52
CA THR A 379 -8.77 25.58 -12.32
C THR A 379 -9.04 24.41 -13.26
N ARG A 380 -8.72 24.55 -14.54
CA ARG A 380 -8.81 23.48 -15.54
C ARG A 380 -7.50 22.69 -15.56
N GLY A 381 -7.60 21.37 -15.55
CA GLY A 381 -6.48 20.47 -15.86
C GLY A 381 -6.28 20.30 -17.37
N LYS A 382 -5.42 19.33 -17.73
CA LYS A 382 -5.04 19.06 -19.12
C LYS A 382 -5.95 18.05 -19.83
N GLN A 383 -6.53 17.11 -19.08
CA GLN A 383 -7.37 16.03 -19.59
C GLN A 383 -8.84 16.42 -19.42
N GLU A 384 -9.58 16.42 -20.50
CA GLU A 384 -11.02 16.61 -20.53
C GLU A 384 -11.65 15.42 -21.22
N THR A 385 -12.47 14.67 -20.50
CA THR A 385 -13.22 13.51 -20.98
C THR A 385 -14.71 13.73 -20.74
N THR A 386 -15.54 13.00 -21.46
CA THR A 386 -17.00 13.14 -21.39
C THR A 386 -17.70 12.09 -20.55
N ASP A 387 -16.94 11.11 -20.04
CA ASP A 387 -17.47 10.00 -19.24
C ASP A 387 -17.91 10.44 -17.84
N HIS A 388 -16.99 10.93 -17.04
CA HIS A 388 -17.26 11.33 -15.64
C HIS A 388 -16.60 12.67 -15.32
N PRO A 389 -17.19 13.47 -14.38
CA PRO A 389 -16.52 14.63 -13.82
C PRO A 389 -15.30 14.20 -12.99
N PRO A 390 -14.33 15.12 -12.78
CA PRO A 390 -13.27 14.90 -11.79
C PRO A 390 -13.82 14.54 -10.42
N ILE A 391 -12.99 13.91 -9.58
CA ILE A 391 -13.39 13.50 -8.23
C ILE A 391 -13.65 14.74 -7.36
N TYR A 392 -14.88 14.85 -6.80
CA TYR A 392 -15.30 15.94 -5.94
C TYR A 392 -16.21 15.43 -4.81
N PRO A 393 -16.35 16.18 -3.70
CA PRO A 393 -17.25 15.81 -2.61
C PRO A 393 -18.71 16.10 -2.99
N THR A 394 -19.60 15.12 -2.85
CA THR A 394 -21.04 15.20 -3.16
C THR A 394 -21.90 15.49 -1.94
N ALA A 395 -21.38 15.18 -0.74
CA ALA A 395 -22.06 15.44 0.52
C ALA A 395 -21.06 15.85 1.61
N ALA A 396 -21.55 16.49 2.67
CA ALA A 396 -20.78 16.83 3.86
C ALA A 396 -20.54 15.58 4.71
N ALA A 397 -19.29 15.16 4.87
CA ALA A 397 -18.94 14.02 5.71
C ALA A 397 -18.80 14.43 7.18
N ASP A 398 -19.25 13.55 8.07
CA ASP A 398 -19.09 13.68 9.53
C ASP A 398 -17.79 12.97 9.95
N PRO A 399 -16.81 13.70 10.51
CA PRO A 399 -15.54 13.10 10.95
C PRO A 399 -15.71 11.98 11.98
N ASP A 400 -16.77 12.04 12.80
CA ASP A 400 -17.02 11.09 13.88
C ASP A 400 -17.64 9.78 13.37
N ARG A 401 -18.15 9.76 12.14
CA ARG A 401 -18.73 8.57 11.48
C ARG A 401 -17.77 7.81 10.59
N LEU A 402 -16.71 8.46 10.14
CA LEU A 402 -15.68 7.84 9.29
C LEU A 402 -14.52 7.32 10.12
N ASP A 403 -13.90 6.22 9.67
CA ASP A 403 -12.62 5.84 10.23
C ASP A 403 -11.55 6.89 9.90
N GLY A 404 -10.45 6.90 10.69
CA GLY A 404 -9.42 7.94 10.53
C GLY A 404 -8.76 7.96 9.15
N ALA A 405 -8.73 6.84 8.41
CA ALA A 405 -8.15 6.77 7.09
C ALA A 405 -9.15 7.24 6.00
N ALA A 406 -10.42 6.86 6.13
CA ALA A 406 -11.48 7.33 5.25
C ALA A 406 -11.67 8.85 5.40
N TRP A 407 -11.70 9.35 6.64
CA TRP A 407 -11.71 10.80 6.88
C TRP A 407 -10.51 11.51 6.27
N LYS A 408 -9.30 10.96 6.42
CA LYS A 408 -8.09 11.54 5.85
C LYS A 408 -8.19 11.67 4.33
N LEU A 409 -8.70 10.63 3.65
CA LEU A 409 -8.89 10.66 2.21
C LEU A 409 -9.99 11.64 1.78
N TYR A 410 -11.16 11.62 2.45
CA TYR A 410 -12.22 12.58 2.19
C TYR A 410 -11.74 14.03 2.39
N ASN A 411 -11.03 14.30 3.47
CA ASN A 411 -10.47 15.63 3.75
C ASN A 411 -9.48 16.07 2.65
N LEU A 412 -8.68 15.14 2.10
CA LEU A 412 -7.79 15.42 0.99
C LEU A 412 -8.57 15.82 -0.28
N ILE A 413 -9.66 15.11 -0.59
CA ILE A 413 -10.54 15.38 -1.74
C ILE A 413 -11.27 16.71 -1.57
N ALA A 414 -11.91 16.93 -0.42
CA ALA A 414 -12.67 18.16 -0.15
C ALA A 414 -11.77 19.40 -0.19
N ARG A 415 -10.59 19.34 0.41
CA ARG A 415 -9.61 20.44 0.40
C ARG A 415 -9.05 20.69 -1.00
N ARG A 416 -8.85 19.62 -1.80
CA ARG A 416 -8.44 19.78 -3.20
C ARG A 416 -9.50 20.47 -4.02
N PHE A 417 -10.78 20.07 -3.87
CA PHE A 417 -11.90 20.71 -4.54
C PHE A 417 -11.96 22.23 -4.23
N LEU A 418 -11.93 22.58 -2.93
CA LEU A 418 -11.94 24.00 -2.52
C LEU A 418 -10.75 24.78 -3.09
N ALA A 419 -9.56 24.17 -3.09
CA ALA A 419 -8.35 24.80 -3.62
C ALA A 419 -8.44 25.12 -5.12
N THR A 420 -9.14 24.30 -5.91
CA THR A 420 -9.32 24.54 -7.35
C THR A 420 -10.11 25.84 -7.63
N LEU A 421 -10.92 26.32 -6.67
CA LEU A 421 -11.79 27.48 -6.77
C LEU A 421 -11.14 28.77 -6.23
N MET A 422 -9.94 28.64 -5.63
CA MET A 422 -9.27 29.76 -4.97
C MET A 422 -8.26 30.45 -5.87
N GLU A 423 -7.81 31.60 -5.42
CA GLU A 423 -6.77 32.38 -6.11
C GLU A 423 -5.38 31.71 -6.00
N PRO A 424 -4.44 32.05 -6.90
CA PRO A 424 -3.07 31.62 -6.82
C PRO A 424 -2.38 32.01 -5.50
N SER A 425 -1.42 31.20 -5.07
CA SER A 425 -0.51 31.59 -3.99
C SER A 425 0.69 32.36 -4.54
N VAL A 426 1.20 33.31 -3.76
CA VAL A 426 2.39 34.09 -4.09
C VAL A 426 3.45 33.85 -3.03
N SER A 427 4.61 33.42 -3.45
CA SER A 427 5.81 33.31 -2.62
C SER A 427 6.86 34.29 -3.07
N GLU A 428 7.61 34.87 -2.16
CA GLU A 428 8.78 35.65 -2.44
C GLU A 428 10.03 34.84 -2.10
N SER A 429 10.94 34.72 -3.08
CA SER A 429 12.26 34.14 -2.88
C SER A 429 13.28 35.27 -2.83
N THR A 430 13.99 35.35 -1.71
CA THR A 430 15.12 36.28 -1.54
C THR A 430 16.40 35.46 -1.67
N LYS A 431 17.32 35.96 -2.51
CA LYS A 431 18.69 35.43 -2.65
C LYS A 431 19.67 36.54 -2.34
N PHE A 432 20.52 36.31 -1.36
CA PHE A 432 21.67 37.14 -1.06
C PHE A 432 22.93 36.57 -1.71
N SER A 433 23.79 37.44 -2.19
CA SER A 433 25.17 37.12 -2.52
C SER A 433 26.08 37.89 -1.55
N PHE A 434 27.12 37.25 -1.08
CA PHE A 434 28.08 37.80 -0.13
C PHE A 434 29.49 37.67 -0.70
N ASP A 435 30.35 38.59 -0.32
CA ASP A 435 31.78 38.45 -0.36
C ASP A 435 32.29 38.05 1.02
N VAL A 436 33.08 37.00 1.08
CA VAL A 436 33.74 36.51 2.29
C VAL A 436 35.20 36.38 1.98
N ASN A 437 35.98 37.40 2.32
CA ASN A 437 37.43 37.46 2.01
C ASN A 437 37.77 37.20 0.54
N GLY A 438 36.98 37.74 -0.39
CA GLY A 438 37.15 37.60 -1.85
C GLY A 438 36.45 36.35 -2.44
N GLU A 439 35.88 35.46 -1.63
CA GLU A 439 35.13 34.31 -2.10
C GLU A 439 33.60 34.54 -2.09
N PRO A 440 32.90 34.17 -3.17
CA PRO A 440 31.47 34.44 -3.28
C PRO A 440 30.63 33.41 -2.53
N PHE A 441 29.73 33.85 -1.68
CA PHE A 441 28.74 33.00 -0.96
C PHE A 441 27.33 33.42 -1.34
N CYS A 442 26.40 32.49 -1.18
CA CYS A 442 24.98 32.70 -1.42
C CYS A 442 24.11 32.13 -0.28
N ALA A 443 23.05 32.83 0.09
CA ALA A 443 21.95 32.32 0.89
C ALA A 443 20.63 32.56 0.17
N SER A 444 19.69 31.65 0.31
CA SER A 444 18.34 31.81 -0.27
C SER A 444 17.26 31.37 0.70
N GLY A 445 16.22 32.19 0.81
CA GLY A 445 15.02 31.87 1.60
C GLY A 445 13.77 32.06 0.76
N THR A 446 12.68 31.44 1.16
CA THR A 446 11.37 31.62 0.50
C THR A 446 10.30 31.76 1.54
N VAL A 447 9.48 32.80 1.41
CA VAL A 447 8.37 33.10 2.30
C VAL A 447 7.06 33.13 1.51
N LEU A 448 6.01 32.57 2.09
CA LEU A 448 4.67 32.59 1.52
C LEU A 448 3.98 33.94 1.84
N VAL A 449 4.01 34.86 0.87
CA VAL A 449 3.45 36.24 1.04
C VAL A 449 1.93 36.23 0.94
N LYS A 450 1.39 35.53 -0.05
CA LYS A 450 -0.05 35.38 -0.25
C LYS A 450 -0.41 33.91 -0.27
N PRO A 451 -1.07 33.36 0.76
CA PRO A 451 -1.34 31.94 0.85
C PRO A 451 -2.28 31.42 -0.25
N GLY A 452 -3.25 32.22 -0.74
CA GLY A 452 -4.15 31.79 -1.80
C GLY A 452 -4.79 30.44 -1.52
N PHE A 453 -4.77 29.54 -2.51
CA PHE A 453 -5.32 28.18 -2.42
C PHE A 453 -4.69 27.31 -1.31
N ARG A 454 -3.49 27.64 -0.84
CA ARG A 454 -2.80 26.87 0.21
C ARG A 454 -3.49 26.97 1.56
N ARG A 455 -4.37 27.95 1.78
CA ARG A 455 -5.27 28.00 2.95
C ARG A 455 -6.21 26.78 3.01
N ALA A 456 -6.72 26.36 1.85
CA ALA A 456 -7.56 25.19 1.75
C ALA A 456 -6.72 23.90 1.66
N TYR A 457 -5.61 23.90 0.91
CA TYR A 457 -4.80 22.73 0.57
C TYR A 457 -3.35 22.88 1.07
N PRO A 458 -3.07 22.68 2.37
CA PRO A 458 -1.75 22.85 2.97
C PRO A 458 -0.82 21.66 2.77
N PHE A 459 -1.16 20.71 1.91
CA PHE A 459 -0.37 19.50 1.65
C PHE A 459 0.87 19.81 0.80
N GLY A 460 2.00 19.19 1.14
CA GLY A 460 3.26 19.37 0.42
C GLY A 460 3.88 20.78 0.56
N LEU A 461 3.48 21.55 1.57
CA LEU A 461 4.13 22.81 1.89
C LEU A 461 5.55 22.56 2.44
N ARG A 462 6.51 23.30 1.91
CA ARG A 462 7.83 23.44 2.55
C ARG A 462 7.70 24.44 3.68
N LYS A 463 8.53 24.31 4.70
CA LYS A 463 8.64 25.33 5.74
C LYS A 463 9.12 26.64 5.12
N ASP A 464 8.56 27.75 5.56
CA ASP A 464 9.09 29.07 5.19
C ASP A 464 10.51 29.21 5.77
N GLU A 465 11.42 29.64 4.90
CA GLU A 465 12.81 29.96 5.26
C GLU A 465 12.94 31.47 5.17
N GLN A 466 12.67 32.14 6.29
CA GLN A 466 12.72 33.61 6.38
C GLN A 466 14.17 34.03 6.57
N LEU A 467 14.67 34.84 5.66
CA LEU A 467 15.97 35.51 5.81
C LEU A 467 15.77 36.90 6.43
N PRO A 468 16.77 37.44 7.17
CA PRO A 468 16.72 38.80 7.70
C PRO A 468 16.64 39.82 6.56
N GLN A 469 16.24 41.06 6.89
CA GLN A 469 16.27 42.13 5.92
C GLN A 469 17.69 42.71 5.83
N LEU A 470 18.34 42.52 4.68
CA LEU A 470 19.66 43.00 4.39
C LEU A 470 19.65 43.83 3.10
N ALA A 471 20.53 44.84 3.01
CA ALA A 471 20.76 45.66 1.84
C ALA A 471 22.20 45.44 1.30
N VAL A 472 22.43 45.81 0.06
CA VAL A 472 23.76 45.78 -0.51
C VAL A 472 24.69 46.69 0.29
N GLY A 473 25.88 46.21 0.66
CA GLY A 473 26.84 46.88 1.52
C GLY A 473 26.71 46.55 3.02
N ASP A 474 25.64 45.89 3.46
CA ASP A 474 25.52 45.49 4.85
C ASP A 474 26.55 44.40 5.21
N SER A 475 27.05 44.49 6.44
CA SER A 475 27.98 43.50 7.02
C SER A 475 27.21 42.45 7.79
N CYS A 476 27.66 41.21 7.70
CA CYS A 476 27.16 40.07 8.48
C CYS A 476 28.34 39.46 9.27
N ASP A 477 28.04 39.01 10.48
CA ASP A 477 28.92 38.16 11.28
C ASP A 477 28.93 36.74 10.75
N VAL A 478 30.10 36.12 10.64
CA VAL A 478 30.27 34.76 10.11
C VAL A 478 30.72 33.83 11.23
N SER A 479 30.07 32.69 11.31
CA SER A 479 30.39 31.61 12.27
C SER A 479 30.26 30.24 11.62
N ASP A 480 30.73 29.21 12.30
CA ASP A 480 30.57 27.79 11.93
C ASP A 480 30.96 27.47 10.50
N MET A 481 32.05 28.07 10.02
CA MET A 481 32.58 27.76 8.70
C MET A 481 32.99 26.27 8.64
N ALA A 482 32.59 25.58 7.58
CA ALA A 482 32.85 24.16 7.38
C ALA A 482 33.13 23.81 5.92
N LEU A 483 34.14 22.96 5.72
CA LEU A 483 34.40 22.25 4.47
C LEU A 483 33.94 20.81 4.62
N GLU A 484 32.89 20.46 3.93
CA GLU A 484 32.26 19.11 4.00
C GLU A 484 32.58 18.31 2.74
N ALA A 485 33.23 17.15 2.89
CA ALA A 485 33.33 16.18 1.80
C ALA A 485 32.00 15.42 1.68
N LYS A 486 31.51 15.33 0.46
CA LYS A 486 30.24 14.64 0.13
C LYS A 486 30.43 13.80 -1.12
N GLN A 487 29.50 12.86 -1.32
CA GLN A 487 29.42 12.07 -2.53
C GLN A 487 28.07 12.29 -3.21
N THR A 488 28.08 12.20 -4.53
CA THR A 488 26.81 12.18 -5.28
C THR A 488 26.00 10.94 -4.91
N GLU A 489 24.67 11.09 -4.89
CA GLU A 489 23.75 9.99 -4.54
C GLU A 489 23.16 9.36 -5.81
N PRO A 490 22.91 8.03 -5.81
CA PRO A 490 22.26 7.37 -6.93
C PRO A 490 20.83 7.91 -7.13
N PRO A 491 20.25 7.75 -8.35
CA PRO A 491 18.87 8.16 -8.61
C PRO A 491 17.89 7.63 -7.56
N ALA A 492 16.93 8.43 -7.15
CA ALA A 492 15.95 8.02 -6.15
C ALA A 492 15.06 6.89 -6.67
N ARG A 493 14.76 5.89 -5.82
CA ARG A 493 13.76 4.85 -6.10
C ARG A 493 12.38 5.47 -6.24
N TYR A 494 11.47 4.80 -6.96
CA TYR A 494 10.07 5.21 -7.02
C TYR A 494 9.40 5.10 -5.65
N SER A 495 8.61 6.10 -5.26
CA SER A 495 7.50 5.87 -4.32
C SER A 495 6.36 5.18 -5.06
N GLN A 496 5.42 4.54 -4.34
CA GLN A 496 4.26 3.91 -5.00
C GLN A 496 3.47 4.92 -5.85
N GLY A 497 3.28 6.15 -5.36
CA GLY A 497 2.61 7.21 -6.13
C GLY A 497 3.39 7.62 -7.39
N ARG A 498 4.72 7.64 -7.33
CA ARG A 498 5.55 7.94 -8.50
C ARG A 498 5.52 6.81 -9.52
N LEU A 499 5.51 5.55 -9.06
CA LEU A 499 5.38 4.39 -9.93
C LEU A 499 4.05 4.39 -10.70
N ILE A 500 2.92 4.76 -10.06
CA ILE A 500 1.63 4.92 -10.75
C ILE A 500 1.71 5.97 -11.87
N GLN A 501 2.37 7.11 -11.61
CA GLN A 501 2.57 8.14 -12.63
C GLN A 501 3.44 7.65 -13.79
N GLU A 502 4.43 6.81 -13.51
CA GLU A 502 5.29 6.25 -14.54
C GLU A 502 4.54 5.20 -15.38
N MET A 503 3.72 4.34 -14.73
CA MET A 503 2.81 3.43 -15.43
C MET A 503 1.85 4.18 -16.35
N GLU A 504 1.28 5.31 -15.89
CA GLU A 504 0.40 6.15 -16.71
C GLU A 504 1.09 6.71 -17.94
N LYS A 505 2.32 7.22 -17.80
CA LYS A 505 3.12 7.74 -18.92
C LYS A 505 3.46 6.66 -19.96
N CYS A 506 3.64 5.43 -19.51
CA CYS A 506 3.96 4.28 -20.37
C CYS A 506 2.69 3.54 -20.84
N ASN A 507 1.50 4.08 -20.61
CA ASN A 507 0.20 3.44 -20.91
C ASN A 507 0.07 2.02 -20.33
N LEU A 508 0.72 1.75 -19.19
CA LEU A 508 0.64 0.47 -18.49
C LEU A 508 -0.59 0.41 -17.60
N GLY A 509 -1.55 -0.42 -17.99
CA GLY A 509 -2.81 -0.62 -17.29
C GLY A 509 -3.69 0.64 -17.25
N THR A 510 -4.88 0.49 -16.70
CA THR A 510 -5.88 1.56 -16.64
C THR A 510 -5.95 2.25 -15.28
N LYS A 511 -6.70 3.34 -15.20
CA LYS A 511 -7.08 4.01 -13.94
C LYS A 511 -7.59 3.04 -12.87
N SER A 512 -8.27 1.97 -13.26
CA SER A 512 -8.84 0.96 -12.35
C SER A 512 -7.82 -0.06 -11.85
N THR A 513 -6.76 -0.36 -12.60
CA THR A 513 -5.90 -1.53 -12.34
C THR A 513 -4.50 -1.23 -11.85
N ARG A 514 -3.94 -0.04 -12.12
CA ARG A 514 -2.54 0.30 -11.75
C ARG A 514 -2.24 0.03 -10.27
N ALA A 515 -3.12 0.47 -9.38
CA ALA A 515 -2.94 0.28 -7.94
C ALA A 515 -3.00 -1.19 -7.50
N SER A 516 -3.90 -2.00 -8.08
CA SER A 516 -4.01 -3.43 -7.80
C SER A 516 -2.83 -4.23 -8.34
N ILE A 517 -2.28 -3.84 -9.48
CA ILE A 517 -1.06 -4.44 -10.06
C ILE A 517 0.14 -4.22 -9.13
N ILE A 518 0.37 -2.99 -8.68
CA ILE A 518 1.45 -2.71 -7.71
C ILE A 518 1.24 -3.54 -6.43
N GLN A 519 0.01 -3.58 -5.89
CA GLN A 519 -0.29 -4.39 -4.72
C GLN A 519 0.00 -5.87 -4.98
N ARG A 520 -0.38 -6.40 -6.15
CA ARG A 520 -0.11 -7.79 -6.53
C ARG A 520 1.38 -8.11 -6.55
N LEU A 521 2.23 -7.19 -7.08
CA LEU A 521 3.69 -7.35 -7.06
C LEU A 521 4.26 -7.45 -5.64
N TYR A 522 3.69 -6.74 -4.67
CA TYR A 522 4.04 -6.91 -3.25
C TYR A 522 3.56 -8.25 -2.68
N ASP A 523 2.33 -8.67 -3.02
CA ASP A 523 1.72 -9.91 -2.51
C ASP A 523 2.51 -11.15 -2.98
N VAL A 524 2.97 -11.15 -4.24
CA VAL A 524 3.83 -12.22 -4.78
C VAL A 524 5.31 -12.04 -4.44
N LYS A 525 5.65 -11.01 -3.64
CA LYS A 525 7.00 -10.74 -3.12
C LYS A 525 8.04 -10.37 -4.19
N TYR A 526 7.62 -9.85 -5.33
CA TYR A 526 8.56 -9.29 -6.30
C TYR A 526 9.03 -7.89 -5.93
N LEU A 527 8.20 -7.16 -5.16
CA LEU A 527 8.53 -5.86 -4.60
C LEU A 527 8.58 -5.91 -3.07
N LYS A 528 9.43 -5.09 -2.51
CA LYS A 528 9.59 -4.87 -1.06
C LYS A 528 9.74 -3.38 -0.76
N ASN A 529 9.48 -2.98 0.46
CA ASN A 529 9.68 -1.62 0.99
C ASN A 529 8.87 -0.49 0.29
N ASP A 530 8.96 0.71 0.83
CA ASP A 530 8.53 1.98 0.24
C ASP A 530 9.54 3.04 0.74
N PRO A 531 10.34 3.66 -0.12
CA PRO A 531 10.31 3.59 -1.60
C PRO A 531 10.43 2.18 -2.17
N VAL A 532 9.83 1.97 -3.38
CA VAL A 532 9.68 0.67 -4.03
C VAL A 532 11.04 0.09 -4.40
N GLU A 533 11.27 -1.14 -3.98
CA GLU A 533 12.52 -1.88 -4.21
C GLU A 533 12.19 -3.28 -4.75
N PRO A 534 12.83 -3.77 -5.82
CA PRO A 534 12.63 -5.13 -6.29
C PRO A 534 13.32 -6.12 -5.35
N SER A 535 12.76 -7.31 -5.21
CA SER A 535 13.43 -8.45 -4.58
C SER A 535 14.43 -9.09 -5.54
N GLN A 536 15.33 -9.96 -5.07
CA GLN A 536 16.20 -10.73 -5.94
C GLN A 536 15.38 -11.62 -6.87
N LEU A 537 14.29 -12.20 -6.35
CA LEU A 537 13.33 -12.96 -7.17
C LEU A 537 12.73 -12.09 -8.28
N GLY A 538 12.31 -10.86 -7.97
CA GLY A 538 11.77 -9.92 -8.98
C GLY A 538 12.79 -9.58 -10.05
N ILE A 539 14.04 -9.37 -9.67
CA ILE A 539 15.16 -9.10 -10.59
C ILE A 539 15.39 -10.30 -11.51
N ALA A 540 15.56 -11.50 -10.94
CA ALA A 540 15.84 -12.72 -11.72
C ALA A 540 14.74 -13.06 -12.73
N VAL A 541 13.46 -12.89 -12.34
CA VAL A 541 12.32 -13.09 -13.24
C VAL A 541 12.37 -12.11 -14.42
N ILE A 542 12.64 -10.83 -14.17
CA ILE A 542 12.68 -9.83 -15.25
C ILE A 542 13.91 -10.03 -16.15
N GLU A 543 15.07 -10.30 -15.59
CA GLU A 543 16.28 -10.52 -16.39
C GLU A 543 16.12 -11.70 -17.34
N ALA A 544 15.66 -12.83 -16.85
CA ALA A 544 15.43 -14.00 -17.69
C ALA A 544 14.31 -13.79 -18.73
N LEU A 545 13.20 -13.14 -18.34
CA LEU A 545 12.16 -12.81 -19.33
C LEU A 545 12.65 -11.80 -20.37
N THR A 546 13.51 -10.85 -20.00
CA THR A 546 14.08 -9.88 -20.95
C THR A 546 15.05 -10.56 -21.93
N GLU A 547 15.78 -11.58 -21.47
CA GLU A 547 16.72 -12.34 -22.30
C GLU A 547 15.99 -13.22 -23.32
N TYR A 548 14.97 -13.98 -22.89
CA TYR A 548 14.33 -15.00 -23.73
C TYR A 548 13.04 -14.56 -24.41
N ALA A 549 12.38 -13.52 -23.89
CA ALA A 549 11.13 -12.97 -24.42
C ALA A 549 10.99 -11.45 -24.12
N PRO A 550 11.84 -10.59 -24.71
CA PRO A 550 11.98 -9.17 -24.34
C PRO A 550 10.67 -8.39 -24.48
N HIS A 551 9.80 -8.74 -25.39
CA HIS A 551 8.51 -8.08 -25.57
C HIS A 551 7.60 -8.17 -24.34
N ILE A 552 7.70 -9.24 -23.51
CA ILE A 552 6.90 -9.40 -22.29
C ILE A 552 7.28 -8.35 -21.23
N THR A 553 8.50 -7.87 -21.26
CA THR A 553 9.02 -6.89 -20.30
C THR A 553 8.90 -5.45 -20.82
N SER A 554 8.62 -5.26 -22.14
CA SER A 554 8.43 -3.93 -22.73
C SER A 554 7.06 -3.35 -22.43
N PRO A 555 6.98 -2.05 -22.07
CA PRO A 555 5.72 -1.32 -22.00
C PRO A 555 4.98 -1.22 -23.36
N ASP A 556 5.71 -1.21 -24.46
CA ASP A 556 5.17 -0.91 -25.81
C ASP A 556 4.10 -1.91 -26.25
N MET A 557 4.38 -3.21 -26.08
CA MET A 557 3.41 -4.27 -26.37
C MET A 557 2.11 -4.10 -25.57
N THR A 558 2.23 -3.75 -24.28
CA THR A 558 1.04 -3.53 -23.43
C THR A 558 0.27 -2.29 -23.87
N ALA A 559 0.96 -1.24 -24.29
CA ALA A 559 0.34 -0.02 -24.80
C ALA A 559 -0.39 -0.27 -26.13
N GLU A 560 0.17 -1.10 -27.00
CA GLU A 560 -0.46 -1.56 -28.25
C GLU A 560 -1.78 -2.28 -27.95
N LEU A 561 -1.77 -3.32 -27.12
CA LEU A 561 -2.99 -4.03 -26.73
C LEU A 561 -4.03 -3.16 -25.99
N GLU A 562 -3.61 -2.13 -25.24
CA GLU A 562 -4.57 -1.17 -24.63
C GLU A 562 -5.16 -0.24 -25.70
N SER A 563 -4.43 0.07 -26.80
CA SER A 563 -4.95 0.80 -27.96
C SER A 563 -6.00 -0.02 -28.69
N ASP A 564 -5.69 -1.28 -29.03
CA ASP A 564 -6.60 -2.20 -29.72
C ASP A 564 -7.93 -2.33 -28.95
N MET A 565 -7.89 -2.54 -27.64
CA MET A 565 -9.10 -2.55 -26.80
C MET A 565 -9.84 -1.19 -26.75
N THR A 566 -9.18 -0.09 -27.05
CA THR A 566 -9.84 1.21 -27.17
C THR A 566 -10.53 1.35 -28.52
N GLU A 567 -10.00 0.74 -29.55
CA GLU A 567 -10.60 0.66 -30.89
C GLU A 567 -11.86 -0.23 -30.87
N VAL A 568 -11.85 -1.35 -30.12
CA VAL A 568 -13.08 -2.13 -29.84
C VAL A 568 -14.16 -1.25 -29.17
N ALA A 569 -13.78 -0.46 -28.14
CA ALA A 569 -14.75 0.42 -27.47
C ALA A 569 -15.30 1.55 -28.35
N ARG A 570 -14.74 1.76 -29.54
CA ARG A 570 -15.23 2.71 -30.56
C ARG A 570 -15.96 2.03 -31.71
N GLY A 571 -16.03 0.70 -31.72
CA GLY A 571 -16.56 -0.09 -32.80
C GLY A 571 -15.67 -0.11 -34.05
N GLU A 572 -14.37 0.23 -33.93
CA GLU A 572 -13.38 0.27 -35.01
C GLU A 572 -12.77 -1.10 -35.28
N GLU A 573 -12.66 -1.95 -34.22
CA GLU A 573 -12.21 -3.34 -34.24
C GLU A 573 -13.18 -4.27 -33.51
N THR A 574 -13.12 -5.56 -33.78
CA THR A 574 -13.92 -6.58 -33.08
C THR A 574 -13.16 -7.21 -31.91
N GLN A 575 -13.89 -7.69 -30.89
CA GLN A 575 -13.34 -8.47 -29.79
C GLN A 575 -12.46 -9.64 -30.28
N THR A 576 -12.94 -10.38 -31.30
CA THR A 576 -12.24 -11.57 -31.81
C THR A 576 -10.88 -11.21 -32.41
N GLU A 577 -10.84 -10.17 -33.25
CA GLU A 577 -9.59 -9.71 -33.88
C GLU A 577 -8.54 -9.33 -32.83
N VAL A 578 -8.92 -8.54 -31.84
CA VAL A 578 -8.01 -8.09 -30.78
C VAL A 578 -7.53 -9.24 -29.88
N VAL A 579 -8.42 -10.17 -29.54
CA VAL A 579 -8.04 -11.34 -28.73
C VAL A 579 -7.11 -12.27 -29.52
N ASP A 580 -7.37 -12.51 -30.80
CA ASP A 580 -6.54 -13.38 -31.64
C ASP A 580 -5.18 -12.73 -31.97
N HIS A 581 -5.13 -11.41 -32.19
CA HIS A 581 -3.86 -10.66 -32.27
C HIS A 581 -3.03 -10.86 -30.98
N SER A 582 -3.64 -10.69 -29.83
CA SER A 582 -2.99 -10.90 -28.55
C SER A 582 -2.49 -12.34 -28.35
N ARG A 583 -3.24 -13.36 -28.84
CA ARG A 583 -2.82 -14.79 -28.81
C ARG A 583 -1.61 -15.02 -29.71
N ALA A 584 -1.60 -14.45 -30.90
CA ALA A 584 -0.49 -14.58 -31.86
C ALA A 584 0.80 -13.96 -31.28
N LEU A 585 0.70 -12.78 -30.66
CA LEU A 585 1.84 -12.16 -29.95
C LEU A 585 2.39 -13.10 -28.85
N LEU A 586 1.54 -13.63 -27.99
CA LEU A 586 1.97 -14.52 -26.92
C LEU A 586 2.53 -15.84 -27.44
N ALA A 587 1.91 -16.44 -28.47
CA ALA A 587 2.36 -17.69 -29.08
C ALA A 587 3.80 -17.60 -29.59
N SER A 588 4.18 -16.48 -30.20
CA SER A 588 5.55 -16.25 -30.70
C SER A 588 6.62 -16.30 -29.61
N MET A 589 6.26 -16.05 -28.35
CA MET A 589 7.16 -15.98 -27.22
C MET A 589 7.20 -17.28 -26.39
N VAL A 590 6.16 -18.11 -26.48
CA VAL A 590 6.05 -19.33 -25.65
C VAL A 590 7.10 -20.38 -26.01
N GLY A 591 7.44 -20.53 -27.30
CA GLY A 591 8.48 -21.47 -27.76
C GLY A 591 9.84 -21.21 -27.11
N PRO A 592 10.45 -20.04 -27.32
CA PRO A 592 11.72 -19.66 -26.68
C PRO A 592 11.70 -19.81 -25.14
N LEU A 593 10.60 -19.43 -24.49
CA LEU A 593 10.46 -19.60 -23.03
C LEU A 593 10.52 -21.08 -22.61
N ILE A 594 9.89 -21.99 -23.35
CA ILE A 594 9.91 -23.43 -23.04
C ILE A 594 11.31 -24.00 -23.20
N GLU A 595 12.06 -23.60 -24.22
CA GLU A 595 13.44 -24.03 -24.47
C GLU A 595 14.37 -23.67 -23.31
N HIS A 596 14.24 -22.49 -22.73
CA HIS A 596 15.08 -21.97 -21.64
C HIS A 596 14.45 -22.14 -20.24
N LYS A 597 13.51 -23.07 -20.09
CA LYS A 597 12.81 -23.31 -18.82
C LYS A 597 13.74 -23.64 -17.65
N ASP A 598 14.76 -24.43 -17.89
CA ASP A 598 15.65 -24.93 -16.82
C ASP A 598 16.63 -23.83 -16.37
N ASP A 599 17.11 -22.98 -17.28
CA ASP A 599 17.97 -21.82 -16.99
C ASP A 599 17.21 -20.80 -16.09
N LEU A 600 15.98 -20.49 -16.48
CA LEU A 600 15.11 -19.66 -15.65
C LEU A 600 14.82 -20.30 -14.28
N GLY A 601 14.61 -21.62 -14.26
CA GLY A 601 14.36 -22.39 -13.04
C GLY A 601 15.53 -22.29 -12.05
N GLU A 602 16.76 -22.34 -12.52
CA GLU A 602 17.98 -22.18 -11.72
C GLU A 602 18.11 -20.74 -11.21
N ALA A 603 17.98 -19.75 -12.08
CA ALA A 603 18.02 -18.33 -11.70
C ALA A 603 16.99 -17.98 -10.61
N ILE A 604 15.75 -18.49 -10.72
CA ILE A 604 14.71 -18.34 -9.71
C ILE A 604 15.11 -19.00 -8.38
N ALA A 605 15.75 -20.16 -8.40
CA ALA A 605 16.17 -20.85 -7.19
C ALA A 605 17.22 -20.07 -6.41
N ASP A 606 18.20 -19.56 -7.13
CA ASP A 606 19.29 -18.76 -6.57
C ASP A 606 18.75 -17.46 -5.98
N ALA A 607 17.87 -16.80 -6.70
CA ALA A 607 17.22 -15.57 -6.24
C ALA A 607 16.36 -15.79 -4.98
N VAL A 608 15.57 -16.87 -4.92
CA VAL A 608 14.78 -17.23 -3.73
C VAL A 608 15.70 -17.50 -2.54
N THR A 609 16.83 -18.14 -2.77
CA THR A 609 17.83 -18.41 -1.74
C THR A 609 18.47 -17.09 -1.26
N ALA A 610 18.81 -16.20 -2.17
CA ALA A 610 19.35 -14.88 -1.87
C ALA A 610 18.36 -14.01 -1.07
N ASP A 611 17.09 -13.98 -1.45
CA ASP A 611 16.05 -13.24 -0.71
C ASP A 611 15.76 -13.83 0.69
N ALA A 612 16.03 -15.13 0.88
CA ALA A 612 15.88 -15.80 2.17
C ALA A 612 17.12 -15.67 3.08
N LYS A 613 18.22 -15.12 2.56
CA LYS A 613 19.47 -14.96 3.30
C LYS A 613 19.31 -14.03 4.49
N VAL A 614 19.79 -14.49 5.64
CA VAL A 614 19.75 -13.75 6.91
C VAL A 614 21.14 -13.28 7.30
N GLY A 615 22.17 -13.99 6.86
CA GLY A 615 23.57 -13.71 7.14
C GLY A 615 24.45 -14.93 6.94
N VAL A 616 25.64 -14.94 7.52
CA VAL A 616 26.63 -16.00 7.37
C VAL A 616 26.67 -16.89 8.60
N CYS A 617 26.87 -18.19 8.41
CA CYS A 617 26.97 -19.16 9.50
C CYS A 617 28.29 -18.98 10.27
N PRO A 618 28.26 -18.79 11.59
CA PRO A 618 29.48 -18.64 12.39
C PRO A 618 30.33 -19.91 12.50
N LYS A 619 29.76 -21.11 12.15
CA LYS A 619 30.45 -22.38 12.25
C LYS A 619 31.18 -22.77 10.96
N CYS A 620 30.55 -22.57 9.77
CA CYS A 620 31.08 -23.07 8.49
C CYS A 620 31.23 -21.99 7.40
N GLY A 621 30.84 -20.73 7.66
CA GLY A 621 30.96 -19.64 6.70
C GLY A 621 29.94 -19.65 5.56
N LYS A 622 29.10 -20.69 5.39
CA LYS A 622 28.03 -20.74 4.39
C LYS A 622 26.83 -19.90 4.81
N ASP A 623 25.93 -19.59 3.90
CA ASP A 623 24.77 -18.76 4.17
C ASP A 623 23.80 -19.41 5.16
N LEU A 624 23.25 -18.57 6.05
CA LEU A 624 22.09 -18.84 6.89
C LEU A 624 20.85 -18.27 6.22
N VAL A 625 19.86 -19.11 5.94
CA VAL A 625 18.65 -18.75 5.23
C VAL A 625 17.39 -19.10 6.02
N MET A 626 16.33 -18.33 5.84
CA MET A 626 15.01 -18.67 6.37
C MET A 626 14.43 -19.86 5.60
N LYS A 627 14.12 -20.96 6.32
CA LYS A 627 13.51 -22.19 5.81
C LYS A 627 12.17 -22.46 6.51
N THR A 628 11.31 -23.23 5.85
CA THR A 628 10.06 -23.72 6.44
C THR A 628 10.15 -25.24 6.60
N SER A 629 9.86 -25.72 7.79
CA SER A 629 9.85 -27.16 8.10
C SER A 629 8.70 -27.86 7.36
N ALA A 630 8.99 -28.93 6.64
CA ALA A 630 7.99 -29.74 5.95
C ALA A 630 7.04 -30.48 6.93
N LYS A 631 7.48 -30.75 8.15
CA LYS A 631 6.69 -31.50 9.15
C LYS A 631 5.60 -30.68 9.85
N ASN A 632 5.89 -29.43 10.19
CA ASN A 632 5.01 -28.61 11.05
C ASN A 632 4.81 -27.19 10.52
N HIS A 633 5.27 -26.91 9.29
CA HIS A 633 5.18 -25.59 8.63
C HIS A 633 5.73 -24.41 9.46
N SER A 634 6.57 -24.67 10.46
CA SER A 634 7.24 -23.62 11.22
C SER A 634 8.47 -23.09 10.47
N SER A 635 8.67 -21.76 10.53
CA SER A 635 9.86 -21.12 9.97
C SER A 635 11.03 -21.22 10.94
N PHE A 636 12.23 -21.46 10.42
CA PHE A 636 13.50 -21.47 11.15
C PHE A 636 14.61 -20.90 10.27
N ILE A 637 15.70 -20.46 10.88
CA ILE A 637 16.91 -20.04 10.16
C ILE A 637 17.85 -21.25 10.16
N GLY A 638 18.25 -21.76 8.98
CA GLY A 638 19.09 -22.94 8.83
C GLY A 638 20.28 -22.71 7.91
N CYS A 639 21.37 -23.39 8.19
CA CYS A 639 22.58 -23.31 7.40
C CYS A 639 22.42 -24.01 6.04
N MET A 640 22.99 -23.42 4.98
CA MET A 640 23.07 -24.04 3.65
C MET A 640 24.12 -25.16 3.59
N GLY A 641 24.95 -25.30 4.63
CA GLY A 641 25.92 -26.41 4.76
C GLY A 641 25.34 -27.70 5.29
N TRP A 642 24.01 -27.81 5.48
CA TRP A 642 23.38 -29.10 5.85
C TRP A 642 23.61 -30.19 4.79
N PRO A 643 23.89 -31.46 5.16
CA PRO A 643 23.93 -32.02 6.52
C PRO A 643 25.27 -31.83 7.27
N ASP A 644 26.34 -31.36 6.65
CA ASP A 644 27.66 -31.23 7.25
C ASP A 644 27.72 -30.16 8.35
N CYS A 645 26.77 -29.18 8.30
CA CYS A 645 26.62 -28.16 9.32
C CYS A 645 25.17 -28.11 9.81
N ASP A 646 24.98 -28.33 11.10
CA ASP A 646 23.70 -28.47 11.78
C ASP A 646 23.15 -27.14 12.42
N VAL A 647 23.81 -26.01 12.15
CA VAL A 647 23.46 -24.73 12.77
C VAL A 647 22.05 -24.30 12.36
N THR A 648 21.20 -24.15 13.37
CA THR A 648 19.82 -23.65 13.22
C THR A 648 19.46 -22.65 14.31
N TYR A 649 18.62 -21.65 13.97
CA TYR A 649 18.09 -20.69 14.93
C TYR A 649 16.58 -20.53 14.73
N PRO A 650 15.82 -20.19 15.79
CA PRO A 650 14.41 -19.86 15.66
C PRO A 650 14.24 -18.52 14.97
N VAL A 651 13.16 -18.37 14.19
CA VAL A 651 12.78 -17.06 13.62
C VAL A 651 12.10 -16.20 14.68
N PRO A 652 12.58 -14.97 14.96
CA PRO A 652 11.91 -14.04 15.86
C PRO A 652 10.49 -13.71 15.41
N LYS A 653 9.57 -13.48 16.36
CA LYS A 653 8.17 -13.13 16.06
C LYS A 653 8.06 -11.74 15.46
N GLY A 654 7.69 -11.65 14.21
CA GLY A 654 7.53 -10.41 13.44
C GLY A 654 8.09 -10.56 12.03
N ARG A 655 8.07 -9.47 11.26
CA ARG A 655 8.76 -9.42 9.96
C ARG A 655 10.26 -9.29 10.22
N VAL A 656 11.03 -10.26 9.79
CA VAL A 656 12.49 -10.30 9.96
C VAL A 656 13.15 -9.76 8.68
N GLN A 657 14.15 -8.90 8.86
CA GLN A 657 14.98 -8.36 7.78
C GLN A 657 16.46 -8.56 8.16
N ALA A 658 17.28 -9.02 7.24
CA ALA A 658 18.72 -9.06 7.41
C ALA A 658 19.27 -7.63 7.59
N ILE A 659 20.35 -7.50 8.37
CA ILE A 659 21.13 -6.26 8.48
C ILE A 659 22.41 -6.50 7.68
N GLU A 660 22.67 -5.65 6.70
CA GLU A 660 23.83 -5.77 5.83
C GLU A 660 25.11 -5.20 6.46
N GLY A 661 26.25 -5.67 5.98
CA GLY A 661 27.57 -5.20 6.40
C GLY A 661 27.96 -5.62 7.83
N GLU A 662 28.95 -4.97 8.39
CA GLU A 662 29.52 -5.30 9.71
C GLU A 662 28.50 -5.24 10.86
N LYS A 663 27.52 -4.34 10.77
CA LYS A 663 26.44 -4.21 11.76
C LYS A 663 25.51 -5.44 11.77
N GLY A 664 25.50 -6.21 10.70
CA GLY A 664 24.73 -7.46 10.56
C GLY A 664 25.36 -8.65 11.25
N VAL A 665 26.57 -8.53 11.78
CA VAL A 665 27.26 -9.59 12.51
C VAL A 665 27.28 -9.26 14.00
N CYS A 666 26.94 -10.24 14.83
CA CYS A 666 26.97 -10.06 16.28
C CYS A 666 28.43 -10.01 16.77
N PRO A 667 28.86 -8.96 17.52
CA PRO A 667 30.25 -8.84 17.98
C PRO A 667 30.65 -9.89 19.03
N VAL A 668 29.66 -10.59 19.62
CA VAL A 668 29.92 -11.56 20.71
C VAL A 668 29.91 -13.00 20.22
N CYS A 669 28.90 -13.39 19.39
CA CYS A 669 28.77 -14.80 18.96
C CYS A 669 28.90 -14.99 17.46
N HIS A 670 29.16 -13.92 16.71
CA HIS A 670 29.32 -13.88 15.24
C HIS A 670 28.11 -14.40 14.45
N ALA A 671 26.99 -14.73 15.11
CA ALA A 671 25.74 -15.05 14.42
C ALA A 671 25.10 -13.77 13.83
N PRO A 672 24.26 -13.91 12.82
CA PRO A 672 23.59 -12.74 12.22
C PRO A 672 22.78 -11.93 13.22
N ARG A 673 22.78 -10.61 13.05
CA ARG A 673 21.79 -9.69 13.64
C ARG A 673 20.71 -9.38 12.62
N VAL A 674 19.50 -9.28 13.10
CA VAL A 674 18.32 -9.00 12.26
C VAL A 674 17.50 -7.88 12.86
N LYS A 675 16.85 -7.11 11.97
CA LYS A 675 15.82 -6.14 12.33
C LYS A 675 14.48 -6.84 12.32
N VAL A 676 13.77 -6.78 13.44
CA VAL A 676 12.46 -7.39 13.62
C VAL A 676 11.39 -6.31 13.74
N GLN A 677 10.36 -6.39 12.90
CA GLN A 677 9.19 -5.51 12.94
C GLN A 677 7.97 -6.32 13.42
N PRO A 678 7.62 -6.27 14.71
CA PRO A 678 6.40 -6.89 15.20
C PRO A 678 5.16 -6.12 14.76
N PHE A 679 4.00 -6.80 14.73
CA PHE A 679 2.74 -6.16 14.38
C PHE A 679 2.39 -5.02 15.35
N ARG A 680 2.19 -3.80 14.82
CA ARG A 680 1.84 -2.57 15.58
C ARG A 680 2.84 -2.17 16.69
N GLN A 681 4.09 -2.60 16.59
CA GLN A 681 5.14 -2.23 17.54
C GLN A 681 6.33 -1.59 16.78
N ARG A 682 7.23 -0.95 17.51
CA ARG A 682 8.48 -0.43 16.91
C ARG A 682 9.39 -1.58 16.49
N ALA A 683 10.09 -1.38 15.37
CA ALA A 683 11.15 -2.29 14.97
C ALA A 683 12.30 -2.29 16.01
N TYR A 684 12.91 -3.45 16.21
CA TYR A 684 14.10 -3.60 17.05
C TYR A 684 15.11 -4.54 16.38
N GLU A 685 16.35 -4.43 16.78
CA GLU A 685 17.42 -5.30 16.29
C GLU A 685 17.75 -6.36 17.35
N ILE A 686 18.02 -7.59 16.90
CA ILE A 686 18.31 -8.73 17.78
C ILE A 686 19.30 -9.69 17.10
N CYS A 687 20.18 -10.33 17.87
CA CYS A 687 20.97 -11.48 17.40
C CYS A 687 20.05 -12.71 17.22
N VAL A 688 20.19 -13.46 16.11
CA VAL A 688 19.36 -14.65 15.86
C VAL A 688 19.63 -15.79 16.82
N ASN A 689 20.78 -15.81 17.47
CA ASN A 689 21.12 -16.79 18.50
C ASN A 689 20.41 -16.42 19.83
N PRO A 690 19.41 -17.18 20.27
CA PRO A 690 18.66 -16.87 21.49
C PRO A 690 19.53 -16.88 22.76
N ALA A 691 20.58 -17.68 22.74
CA ALA A 691 21.49 -17.81 23.90
C ALA A 691 22.55 -16.68 23.98
N CYS A 692 22.58 -15.79 22.96
CA CYS A 692 23.58 -14.73 22.92
C CYS A 692 23.38 -13.70 24.04
N PRO A 693 24.44 -13.32 24.80
CA PRO A 693 24.33 -12.29 25.82
C PRO A 693 23.81 -10.94 25.32
N THR A 694 24.07 -10.58 24.02
CA THR A 694 23.57 -9.32 23.45
C THR A 694 22.05 -9.23 23.35
N ASN A 695 21.33 -10.33 23.49
CA ASN A 695 19.86 -10.38 23.53
C ASN A 695 19.28 -10.21 24.93
N ARG A 696 20.13 -10.19 25.94
CA ARG A 696 19.72 -9.93 27.33
C ARG A 696 19.79 -8.42 27.55
N GLU A 697 18.73 -7.85 28.10
CA GLU A 697 18.82 -6.49 28.66
C GLU A 697 19.89 -6.55 29.80
N PRO A 698 20.78 -5.58 29.86
CA PRO A 698 21.75 -5.56 30.96
C PRO A 698 20.99 -5.53 32.30
N ASP A 699 21.47 -6.33 33.25
CA ASP A 699 20.90 -6.35 34.58
C ASP A 699 21.10 -4.97 35.21
N VAL A 700 20.00 -4.28 35.56
CA VAL A 700 20.04 -2.95 36.17
C VAL A 700 19.90 -3.11 37.68
N VAL A 701 20.96 -2.82 38.42
CA VAL A 701 20.89 -2.74 39.89
C VAL A 701 20.09 -1.48 40.22
N VAL A 702 18.97 -1.67 40.93
CA VAL A 702 18.03 -0.57 41.26
C VAL A 702 18.15 -0.09 42.71
N GLY A 703 18.91 -0.77 43.50
CA GLY A 703 19.19 -0.42 44.91
C GLY A 703 19.50 -1.64 45.76
N GLU A 704 19.80 -1.40 47.05
CA GLU A 704 20.05 -2.44 48.02
C GLU A 704 18.76 -3.08 48.57
N CYS A 705 18.83 -4.34 48.95
CA CYS A 705 17.71 -5.06 49.53
C CYS A 705 17.54 -4.77 51.01
N ALA A 706 16.48 -4.05 51.37
CA ALA A 706 16.22 -3.72 52.78
C ALA A 706 16.09 -4.96 53.71
N ALA A 707 15.55 -6.07 53.19
CA ALA A 707 15.42 -7.31 53.94
C ALA A 707 16.78 -7.98 54.21
N CYS A 708 17.70 -7.92 53.26
CA CYS A 708 19.07 -8.40 53.48
C CYS A 708 19.84 -7.49 54.43
N ALA A 709 19.72 -6.16 54.27
CA ALA A 709 20.36 -5.19 55.17
C ALA A 709 19.87 -5.35 56.60
N ALA A 710 18.56 -5.54 56.83
CA ALA A 710 18.03 -5.84 58.17
C ALA A 710 18.50 -7.15 58.74
N ALA A 711 18.94 -8.11 57.96
CA ALA A 711 19.52 -9.38 58.35
C ALA A 711 21.08 -9.34 58.44
N GLY A 712 21.68 -8.14 58.32
CA GLY A 712 23.13 -7.95 58.34
C GLY A 712 23.88 -8.52 57.16
N ARG A 713 23.20 -8.67 56.01
CA ARG A 713 23.75 -9.22 54.77
C ARG A 713 23.66 -8.16 53.64
N HIS A 714 24.63 -8.22 52.75
CA HIS A 714 24.58 -7.44 51.51
C HIS A 714 23.77 -8.19 50.47
N GLY A 715 22.86 -7.50 49.79
CA GLY A 715 22.08 -8.04 48.65
C GLY A 715 21.55 -6.92 47.76
N ASP A 716 21.78 -7.05 46.49
CA ASP A 716 21.33 -6.08 45.49
C ASP A 716 19.94 -6.44 44.90
N LEU A 717 19.12 -5.44 44.70
CA LEU A 717 17.88 -5.56 43.96
C LEU A 717 18.12 -5.32 42.45
N VAL A 718 18.00 -6.37 41.68
CA VAL A 718 18.33 -6.36 40.24
C VAL A 718 17.09 -6.55 39.40
N ALA A 719 16.96 -5.75 38.34
CA ALA A 719 15.87 -5.89 37.39
C ALA A 719 16.18 -7.03 36.40
N HIS A 720 15.32 -8.05 36.42
CA HIS A 720 15.40 -9.23 35.55
C HIS A 720 14.22 -9.36 34.61
N LYS A 721 14.41 -10.15 33.55
CA LYS A 721 13.34 -10.59 32.66
C LYS A 721 13.14 -12.09 32.77
N SER A 722 11.94 -12.52 33.15
CA SER A 722 11.59 -13.93 33.28
C SER A 722 11.71 -14.65 31.94
N GLU A 723 12.50 -15.69 31.83
CA GLU A 723 12.64 -16.51 30.63
C GLU A 723 11.31 -17.18 30.21
N ARG A 724 10.52 -17.61 31.21
CA ARG A 724 9.23 -18.30 30.99
C ARG A 724 8.11 -17.36 30.50
N THR A 725 8.04 -16.13 31.04
CA THR A 725 6.91 -15.23 30.82
C THR A 725 7.26 -13.98 30.00
N GLY A 726 8.56 -13.70 29.80
CA GLY A 726 9.07 -12.47 29.19
C GLY A 726 8.78 -11.20 30.00
N LYS A 727 8.26 -11.29 31.21
CA LYS A 727 7.92 -10.15 32.05
C LYS A 727 9.11 -9.66 32.86
N ARG A 728 9.27 -8.33 32.97
CA ARG A 728 10.29 -7.69 33.83
C ARG A 728 9.82 -7.68 35.28
N PHE A 729 10.75 -7.92 36.21
CA PHE A 729 10.56 -7.85 37.63
C PHE A 729 11.91 -7.57 38.31
N ILE A 730 11.87 -7.08 39.54
CA ILE A 730 13.06 -6.94 40.37
C ILE A 730 13.16 -8.16 41.28
N ARG A 731 14.36 -8.69 41.42
CA ARG A 731 14.69 -9.79 42.37
C ARG A 731 15.96 -9.46 43.12
N CYS A 732 15.99 -9.80 44.40
CA CYS A 732 17.21 -9.72 45.19
C CYS A 732 18.23 -10.79 44.73
N THR A 733 19.52 -10.47 44.76
CA THR A 733 20.59 -11.43 44.50
C THR A 733 20.55 -12.61 45.46
N ASN A 734 20.08 -12.40 46.69
CA ASN A 734 19.89 -13.44 47.72
C ASN A 734 18.42 -13.83 47.88
N TYR A 735 17.70 -13.90 46.79
CA TYR A 735 16.23 -14.15 46.80
C TYR A 735 15.84 -15.42 47.54
N ASP A 736 16.59 -16.48 47.37
CA ASP A 736 16.29 -17.80 47.93
C ASP A 736 16.31 -17.76 49.48
N GLU A 737 17.00 -16.76 50.08
CA GLU A 737 17.07 -16.54 51.50
C GLU A 737 16.14 -15.42 52.00
N CYS A 738 15.95 -14.34 51.21
CA CYS A 738 15.19 -13.19 51.65
C CYS A 738 13.78 -13.07 51.00
N GLY A 739 13.54 -13.81 49.94
CA GLY A 739 12.24 -13.82 49.23
C GLY A 739 11.81 -12.49 48.60
N THR A 740 12.72 -11.50 48.49
CA THR A 740 12.38 -10.16 48.06
C THR A 740 12.33 -10.06 46.55
N SER A 741 11.10 -9.77 45.98
CA SER A 741 10.92 -9.45 44.59
C SER A 741 9.80 -8.42 44.42
N TYR A 742 9.90 -7.61 43.35
CA TYR A 742 8.91 -6.58 43.01
C TYR A 742 8.56 -6.63 41.53
N PRO A 743 7.29 -6.41 41.17
CA PRO A 743 6.89 -6.31 39.77
C PRO A 743 7.34 -4.96 39.18
N LEU A 744 7.65 -4.96 37.89
CA LEU A 744 8.02 -3.75 37.12
C LEU A 744 7.04 -3.44 36.02
N PRO A 745 6.90 -2.15 35.63
CA PRO A 745 6.24 -1.78 34.40
C PRO A 745 6.87 -2.49 33.18
N GLN A 746 6.03 -3.06 32.33
CA GLN A 746 6.48 -3.91 31.23
C GLN A 746 6.88 -3.11 29.96
N ARG A 747 6.76 -1.77 30.00
CA ARG A 747 7.07 -0.85 28.88
C ARG A 747 7.87 0.34 29.40
N GLY A 748 8.72 0.88 28.52
CA GLY A 748 9.60 2.01 28.84
C GLY A 748 11.01 1.57 29.22
N GLU A 749 11.97 2.49 29.15
CA GLU A 749 13.36 2.30 29.57
C GLU A 749 13.46 2.49 31.08
N LEU A 750 14.19 1.61 31.77
CA LEU A 750 14.30 1.59 33.21
C LEU A 750 15.63 2.21 33.65
N HIS A 751 15.54 3.21 34.53
CA HIS A 751 16.71 3.82 35.15
C HIS A 751 16.61 3.71 36.65
N ALA A 752 17.73 3.33 37.30
CA ALA A 752 17.89 3.39 38.75
C ALA A 752 18.00 4.87 39.16
N THR A 753 17.26 5.27 40.20
CA THR A 753 17.35 6.65 40.73
C THR A 753 18.30 6.77 41.90
N GLY A 754 18.68 5.63 42.50
CA GLY A 754 19.43 5.60 43.77
C GLY A 754 18.59 6.03 44.98
N GLU A 755 17.33 6.39 44.81
CA GLU A 755 16.44 6.85 45.89
C GLU A 755 15.64 5.69 46.46
N VAL A 756 15.41 5.73 47.77
CA VAL A 756 14.52 4.80 48.48
C VAL A 756 13.22 5.50 48.89
N CYS A 757 12.13 4.76 48.87
CA CYS A 757 10.82 5.29 49.24
C CYS A 757 10.77 5.57 50.75
N PRO A 758 10.47 6.81 51.18
CA PRO A 758 10.45 7.17 52.63
C PRO A 758 9.34 6.44 53.43
N GLU A 759 8.31 5.91 52.74
CA GLU A 759 7.19 5.24 53.41
C GLU A 759 7.35 3.72 53.52
N CYS A 760 8.17 3.06 52.71
CA CYS A 760 8.29 1.60 52.72
C CYS A 760 9.71 1.08 52.50
N GLY A 761 10.72 1.93 52.34
CA GLY A 761 12.14 1.54 52.16
C GLY A 761 12.47 0.86 50.85
N ALA A 762 11.49 0.63 49.95
CA ALA A 762 11.76 0.01 48.63
C ALA A 762 12.35 1.02 47.64
N PRO A 763 13.15 0.59 46.62
CA PRO A 763 13.71 1.51 45.63
C PRO A 763 12.64 2.27 44.85
N ILE A 764 13.01 3.50 44.48
CA ILE A 764 12.27 4.29 43.48
C ILE A 764 12.99 4.14 42.17
N VAL A 765 12.27 3.79 41.11
CA VAL A 765 12.82 3.69 39.76
C VAL A 765 12.17 4.72 38.85
N GLU A 766 12.90 5.17 37.84
CA GLU A 766 12.35 6.00 36.75
C GLU A 766 12.14 5.15 35.50
N VAL A 767 10.93 5.23 34.97
CA VAL A 767 10.57 4.55 33.72
C VAL A 767 10.28 5.60 32.65
N VAL A 768 11.15 5.71 31.66
CA VAL A 768 11.00 6.65 30.56
C VAL A 768 10.07 6.04 29.50
N THR A 769 8.92 6.67 29.26
CA THR A 769 7.92 6.24 28.28
C THR A 769 7.70 7.33 27.24
N GLN A 770 6.95 7.02 26.19
CA GLN A 770 6.54 8.02 25.16
C GLN A 770 5.72 9.20 25.73
N ARG A 771 5.19 9.07 26.97
CA ARG A 771 4.44 10.12 27.65
C ARG A 771 5.30 10.92 28.63
N GLY A 772 6.61 10.67 28.62
CA GLY A 772 7.59 11.27 29.52
C GLY A 772 8.08 10.31 30.62
N PRO A 773 9.05 10.76 31.42
CA PRO A 773 9.59 10.01 32.54
C PRO A 773 8.55 9.85 33.65
N TRP A 774 8.55 8.69 34.28
CA TRP A 774 7.63 8.33 35.36
C TRP A 774 8.39 7.68 36.53
N ARG A 775 8.46 8.36 37.64
CA ARG A 775 9.08 7.86 38.87
C ARG A 775 8.07 7.06 39.69
N ILE A 776 8.42 5.85 40.10
CA ILE A 776 7.55 4.91 40.79
C ILE A 776 8.31 4.13 41.85
N CYS A 777 7.71 4.02 43.05
CA CYS A 777 8.14 3.05 44.05
C CYS A 777 7.80 1.63 43.56
N VAL A 778 8.76 0.72 43.60
CA VAL A 778 8.61 -0.65 43.09
C VAL A 778 7.69 -1.53 43.94
N ASN A 779 7.48 -1.19 45.21
CA ASN A 779 6.57 -1.90 46.11
C ASN A 779 5.11 -1.54 45.77
N MET A 780 4.35 -2.52 45.31
CA MET A 780 2.91 -2.35 44.97
C MET A 780 2.05 -2.10 46.20
N ASP A 781 2.48 -2.57 47.36
CA ASP A 781 1.75 -2.43 48.64
C ASP A 781 2.18 -1.20 49.44
N CYS A 782 3.01 -0.33 48.85
CA CYS A 782 3.48 0.88 49.50
C CYS A 782 2.31 1.80 49.93
N PRO A 783 2.24 2.23 51.22
CA PRO A 783 1.18 3.12 51.70
C PRO A 783 1.08 4.44 50.94
N GLY A 784 2.21 5.02 50.54
CA GLY A 784 2.25 6.26 49.75
C GLY A 784 1.74 6.10 48.34
N ARG A 785 1.84 4.90 47.78
CA ARG A 785 1.25 4.57 46.47
C ARG A 785 -0.26 4.43 46.55
N LYS A 786 -0.77 3.73 47.58
CA LYS A 786 -2.20 3.58 47.84
C LYS A 786 -2.88 4.94 48.05
N LYS A 787 -2.28 5.84 48.85
CA LYS A 787 -2.77 7.21 49.05
C LYS A 787 -2.86 8.02 47.72
N LYS A 788 -1.90 7.86 46.79
CA LYS A 788 -1.91 8.52 45.49
C LYS A 788 -2.95 7.93 44.53
N GLU A 789 -3.21 6.64 44.60
CA GLU A 789 -4.23 5.96 43.79
C GLU A 789 -5.65 6.32 44.25
N ASP A 790 -5.87 6.39 45.56
CA ASP A 790 -7.13 6.84 46.19
C ASP A 790 -7.41 8.31 45.86
N ALA A 791 -6.40 9.18 45.89
CA ALA A 791 -6.54 10.60 45.55
C ALA A 791 -6.82 10.78 44.04
N LYS A 792 -6.32 9.89 43.18
CA LYS A 792 -6.59 9.89 41.74
C LYS A 792 -7.98 9.35 41.41
N ALA A 793 -8.45 8.34 42.16
CA ALA A 793 -9.82 7.81 42.08
C ALA A 793 -10.83 8.86 42.53
N ALA A 794 -10.54 9.59 43.62
CA ALA A 794 -11.36 10.69 44.12
C ALA A 794 -11.44 11.89 43.17
N ARG A 795 -10.37 12.17 42.39
CA ARG A 795 -10.36 13.18 41.31
C ARG A 795 -11.11 12.70 40.04
N GLY A 796 -11.06 11.39 39.78
CA GLY A 796 -11.80 10.77 38.65
C GLY A 796 -13.29 10.80 38.87
N THR A 797 -13.77 10.57 40.09
CA THR A 797 -15.18 10.64 40.49
C THR A 797 -15.73 12.08 40.47
N LYS A 798 -14.95 13.07 40.87
CA LYS A 798 -15.36 14.50 40.75
C LYS A 798 -15.50 14.96 39.29
N ARG A 799 -14.75 14.39 38.35
CA ARG A 799 -14.87 14.73 36.92
C ARG A 799 -16.04 14.01 36.22
N SER A 800 -16.49 12.86 36.73
CA SER A 800 -17.67 12.13 36.25
C SER A 800 -19.00 12.69 36.78
N VAL A 801 -18.98 13.32 37.96
CA VAL A 801 -20.17 13.98 38.54
C VAL A 801 -20.43 15.35 37.89
N ALA A 802 -19.37 16.06 37.48
CA ALA A 802 -19.53 17.35 36.75
C ALA A 802 -20.02 17.19 35.31
N LYS A 803 -19.86 15.98 34.69
CA LYS A 803 -20.42 15.65 33.37
C LYS A 803 -21.82 15.07 33.39
N LYS A 804 -22.37 14.71 34.56
CA LYS A 804 -23.75 14.19 34.72
C LYS A 804 -24.78 15.23 35.11
N SER A 805 -24.39 16.45 35.43
CA SER A 805 -25.31 17.53 35.83
C SER A 805 -25.79 18.46 34.71
N SER A 806 -25.27 18.30 33.47
CA SER A 806 -25.68 19.09 32.29
C SER A 806 -26.56 18.35 31.28
N ALA A 807 -26.99 17.13 31.58
CA ALA A 807 -27.84 16.33 30.70
C ALA A 807 -29.04 15.72 31.44
N LYS A 808 -29.85 16.60 32.09
CA LYS A 808 -31.18 16.22 32.56
C LYS A 808 -32.12 17.39 32.46
N LYS A 809 -32.68 17.61 31.28
CA LYS A 809 -34.03 18.16 31.07
C LYS A 809 -34.51 17.80 29.67
N THR A 810 -35.70 17.18 29.66
CA THR A 810 -36.57 16.76 28.55
C THR A 810 -36.25 15.33 28.06
N THR A 811 -37.10 14.36 28.16
CA THR A 811 -38.56 14.22 28.25
C THR A 811 -38.91 12.82 28.74
N ALA A 812 -39.92 12.74 29.61
CA ALA A 812 -40.59 11.54 30.01
C ALA A 812 -41.58 11.07 28.95
N LYS A 813 -41.69 9.76 28.74
CA LYS A 813 -42.91 8.97 28.71
C LYS A 813 -42.88 7.72 27.82
N LYS A 814 -43.16 6.68 28.43
CA LYS A 814 -43.94 5.42 28.22
C LYS A 814 -43.05 4.19 27.95
N SER A 815 -42.89 3.31 28.99
CA SER A 815 -43.71 2.16 29.43
C SER A 815 -43.90 1.13 28.30
N SER A 816 -43.66 -0.12 28.45
CA SER A 816 -43.82 -1.10 29.52
C SER A 816 -43.36 -2.49 29.09
N ALA A 817 -42.75 -3.23 30.03
CA ALA A 817 -43.04 -4.63 30.37
C ALA A 817 -42.71 -5.68 29.28
N LYS A 818 -42.04 -6.78 29.54
CA LYS A 818 -42.05 -7.81 30.56
C LYS A 818 -40.97 -8.83 30.27
N LYS A 819 -40.18 -9.14 31.27
CA LYS A 819 -40.02 -10.43 32.00
C LYS A 819 -39.37 -11.61 31.27
N THR A 820 -38.17 -11.91 31.79
CA THR A 820 -37.73 -13.18 32.41
C THR A 820 -37.84 -14.47 31.61
N THR A 821 -36.75 -15.23 31.49
CA THR A 821 -36.28 -16.18 32.49
C THR A 821 -34.90 -16.77 32.12
N ALA A 822 -34.14 -16.98 33.17
CA ALA A 822 -32.87 -17.72 33.20
C ALA A 822 -33.11 -19.25 33.15
N ARG A 823 -32.07 -20.00 32.70
CA ARG A 823 -31.54 -21.23 33.35
C ARG A 823 -30.52 -21.90 32.42
N LYS A 824 -29.24 -21.91 32.84
CA LYS A 824 -28.49 -23.01 33.48
C LYS A 824 -28.23 -24.24 32.61
N SER A 825 -26.93 -24.36 32.27
CA SER A 825 -26.01 -25.45 32.61
C SER A 825 -26.24 -26.87 32.07
N ALA A 826 -25.27 -27.43 31.45
CA ALA A 826 -24.41 -28.50 31.93
C ALA A 826 -23.95 -29.48 30.82
N THR A 827 -22.67 -29.50 30.60
CA THR A 827 -21.75 -30.65 30.54
C THR A 827 -22.18 -31.96 29.88
N LYS A 828 -21.31 -32.46 29.04
CA LYS A 828 -20.54 -33.71 29.05
C LYS A 828 -20.56 -34.59 27.80
N LYS A 829 -19.32 -34.86 27.36
CA LYS A 829 -18.77 -36.13 26.91
C LYS A 829 -19.07 -36.71 25.53
N ALA A 830 -17.97 -36.82 24.75
CA ALA A 830 -17.75 -37.87 23.79
C ALA A 830 -17.83 -39.30 24.41
N PRO A 831 -17.97 -40.38 23.64
CA PRO A 831 -16.83 -40.97 22.96
C PRO A 831 -17.08 -41.77 21.66
N ALA A 832 -16.01 -41.79 20.86
CA ALA A 832 -15.31 -42.92 20.27
C ALA A 832 -16.00 -44.05 19.42
N LYS A 833 -15.37 -44.19 18.22
CA LYS A 833 -15.01 -45.44 17.50
C LYS A 833 -16.12 -46.39 16.98
N LYS A 834 -16.10 -46.65 15.67
CA LYS A 834 -15.56 -47.87 15.04
C LYS A 834 -15.82 -47.93 13.53
N THR A 835 -14.74 -48.09 12.80
CA THR A 835 -14.50 -49.05 11.69
C THR A 835 -15.65 -49.78 11.06
N ALA A 836 -15.74 -49.74 9.74
CA ALA A 836 -15.75 -50.92 8.88
C ALA A 836 -15.60 -50.53 7.42
N ALA A 837 -14.65 -51.21 6.79
CA ALA A 837 -14.43 -51.29 5.35
C ALA A 837 -15.56 -52.17 4.73
N ALA A 838 -15.89 -51.89 3.48
CA ALA A 838 -16.30 -52.90 2.53
C ALA A 838 -16.11 -52.37 1.12
N ASP A 839 -15.31 -53.10 0.38
CA ASP A 839 -15.14 -53.08 -1.06
C ASP A 839 -16.48 -53.13 -1.79
N PHE A 840 -16.58 -52.51 -2.95
CA PHE A 840 -17.08 -53.20 -4.13
C PHE A 840 -16.64 -52.50 -5.43
N GLU A 841 -16.13 -53.29 -6.34
CA GLU A 841 -15.80 -53.05 -7.74
C GLU A 841 -17.01 -52.57 -8.57
N GLY A 842 -16.72 -51.85 -9.64
CA GLY A 842 -17.61 -51.49 -10.73
C GLY A 842 -17.09 -50.31 -11.51
#